data_d1373f71b7598dd64cf0bf95ea671286
#
_entry.id   d1373f71b7598dd64cf0bf95ea671286
#
_cell.length_a   1.000
_cell.length_b   1.000
_cell.length_c   1.000
_cell.angle_alpha   90.00
_cell.angle_beta   90.00
_cell.angle_gamma   90.00
#
_symmetry.space_group_name_H-M   'P 1'
#
loop_
_entity.id
_entity.type
_entity.pdbx_description
1 polymer ?
#
loop_
_entity_poly.entity_id
_entity_poly.type
_entity_poly.pdbx_seq_one_letter_code
_entity_poly.pdbx_strand_id
1 'polypeptide(L)'
;MHSPSRRAIALPALVGIITSATLQQPSLPRSPSAVILAAEQAIASRRAAAVRQDWLGRLRRDPSNRLARLGIASFARLAYDYAAADSFIAPLLTRSGARPDSIAAWARIETALSAGQQWRIRDADSLFALAASEGTAARDGSAEGGALTRLALIRGRTQGVEAGLRLLDSATRVLPTNDIANRALALAYRAQLVLARGTPGAGPLADSALILARRANAARVEGIAYNVLGREQYRVRRPDSAEVLFGLAVRRLKDAGDLVGYAGALQWRGYLLRSRGELGAAERDLRAGLAVGTIAGQLTLGWTEMNLGYVAMALNDWGEARRHLAASRVLLDSARDRWGSATAMTAEASVRWAVRDWAGADSLLRDAETQLAQSGNTSQVLDTRVQRLRYALARRDWPRATEMLALARDTTMRGRSAAYVDLDYYDALLALGTGRPNDARKALDRSQREAARAGEPPTYLQLARRAEAEALLGRLDTAEASLRAAMARFERYRASRETREQRLAALGYAGDENDPDVGVATVVAALARAGHTTSAFDFSERTKARELLDGMARREALRDPSTDRPEAREAALTKVYTRPITLAELQAALPESTAVVHFNTGTWNEPTTAFVLTRDGTSAYIVPPADSLVDPVRRLVLGLQAKNDARPQARALGAVLAAPIASALGAGVSRLVIVPAAPFNTLPFDVLELPDGRRMIERFEISYAPSASVYAALRRRSLGTDGDTPVRAAAGARGVLAFGAPERPRQSGLARWDTLPPLPEAAAEAREVARTAPRSLARLGRDASEAALKRMSLSDVSVLHFASHAVVDPAGLRGTALLLSPGGGEDGIVRPEELSALSIDADLVVLSACATAVSGGHAGDEGLRGLVAPLIESGARGVAATLWAVDDQAQRLLVRRFYQRLARGEPTAAALRSAKLEALRGGAAPRDWAALVLWGDPLTRPLVTGQLSQSPATAARPH
;
A
#
# COMPACT_ATOMS: atom_id res chain seq x y z
N MET A 1 -39.51 -6.77 2.97
CA MET A 1 -40.47 -5.88 2.31
C MET A 1 -40.23 -4.47 2.81
N HIS A 2 -39.49 -3.66 2.07
CA HIS A 2 -39.56 -2.20 1.99
C HIS A 2 -38.54 -1.76 0.96
N SER A 3 -39.04 -1.22 -0.15
CA SER A 3 -38.31 -0.66 -1.28
C SER A 3 -37.70 0.69 -0.89
N PRO A 4 -36.42 0.99 -1.26
CA PRO A 4 -35.93 2.36 -1.17
C PRO A 4 -36.18 3.13 -2.47
N SER A 5 -36.84 4.25 -2.32
CA SER A 5 -37.18 5.27 -3.28
C SER A 5 -35.98 5.81 -4.08
N ARG A 6 -36.13 5.91 -5.39
CA ARG A 6 -35.23 6.60 -6.31
C ARG A 6 -35.22 8.11 -5.99
N ARG A 7 -34.07 8.63 -5.60
CA ARG A 7 -33.81 10.08 -5.65
C ARG A 7 -33.11 10.42 -6.94
N ALA A 8 -33.77 11.20 -7.78
CA ALA A 8 -33.22 11.84 -8.96
C ALA A 8 -32.26 12.96 -8.52
N ILE A 9 -31.02 12.91 -9.01
CA ILE A 9 -30.02 13.99 -8.80
C ILE A 9 -30.34 15.08 -9.83
N ALA A 10 -30.81 16.23 -9.35
CA ALA A 10 -30.99 17.42 -10.14
C ALA A 10 -29.65 18.16 -10.31
N LEU A 11 -29.23 18.40 -11.54
CA LEU A 11 -28.12 19.28 -11.89
C LEU A 11 -28.56 20.76 -11.87
N PRO A 12 -27.78 21.71 -11.31
CA PRO A 12 -28.11 23.11 -11.35
C PRO A 12 -27.90 23.70 -12.75
N ALA A 13 -28.86 24.51 -13.18
CA ALA A 13 -28.83 25.28 -14.41
C ALA A 13 -27.84 26.46 -14.28
N LEU A 14 -26.78 26.45 -15.09
CA LEU A 14 -25.96 27.65 -15.35
C LEU A 14 -26.53 28.33 -16.61
N VAL A 15 -27.16 29.50 -16.39
CA VAL A 15 -27.57 30.39 -17.48
C VAL A 15 -26.34 31.21 -17.88
N GLY A 16 -25.74 30.88 -19.00
CA GLY A 16 -24.72 31.68 -19.68
C GLY A 16 -25.29 32.21 -20.99
N ILE A 17 -25.25 33.54 -21.14
CA ILE A 17 -25.65 34.30 -22.35
C ILE A 17 -24.80 33.80 -23.53
N ILE A 18 -25.39 33.14 -24.49
CA ILE A 18 -24.76 32.77 -25.76
C ILE A 18 -25.39 33.65 -26.87
N THR A 19 -24.55 34.50 -27.45
CA THR A 19 -24.83 35.21 -28.70
C THR A 19 -25.26 34.24 -29.79
N SER A 20 -26.32 34.59 -30.50
CA SER A 20 -26.97 33.82 -31.56
C SER A 20 -26.08 33.62 -32.78
N ALA A 21 -25.25 32.56 -32.75
CA ALA A 21 -24.79 31.88 -33.96
C ALA A 21 -25.92 30.90 -34.37
N THR A 22 -26.51 31.07 -35.54
CA THR A 22 -27.49 30.16 -36.14
C THR A 22 -26.88 28.76 -36.21
N LEU A 23 -27.13 27.94 -35.19
CA LEU A 23 -26.81 26.52 -35.17
C LEU A 23 -27.70 25.83 -36.23
N GLN A 24 -27.12 25.51 -37.38
CA GLN A 24 -27.75 24.58 -38.31
C GLN A 24 -28.18 23.31 -37.54
N GLN A 25 -29.49 23.06 -37.47
CA GLN A 25 -30.02 21.88 -36.85
C GLN A 25 -29.41 20.66 -37.57
N PRO A 26 -28.84 19.68 -36.87
CA PRO A 26 -28.25 18.51 -37.51
C PRO A 26 -29.35 17.77 -38.23
N SER A 27 -29.27 17.71 -39.55
CA SER A 27 -30.19 16.91 -40.34
C SER A 27 -30.12 15.43 -39.96
N LEU A 28 -31.26 14.75 -39.85
CA LEU A 28 -31.28 13.30 -39.64
C LEU A 28 -30.47 12.62 -40.75
N PRO A 29 -29.46 11.80 -40.45
CA PRO A 29 -28.67 11.11 -41.46
C PRO A 29 -29.51 10.20 -42.32
N ARG A 30 -29.10 9.99 -43.60
CA ARG A 30 -29.88 9.27 -44.60
C ARG A 30 -29.68 7.75 -44.58
N SER A 31 -28.68 7.23 -43.84
CA SER A 31 -28.43 5.79 -43.71
C SER A 31 -28.54 5.32 -42.27
N PRO A 32 -28.94 4.08 -42.01
CA PRO A 32 -29.06 3.53 -40.68
C PRO A 32 -27.72 3.55 -39.88
N SER A 33 -26.60 3.18 -40.51
CA SER A 33 -25.28 3.23 -39.88
C SER A 33 -24.89 4.65 -39.45
N ALA A 34 -25.17 5.65 -40.29
CA ALA A 34 -24.89 7.05 -39.99
C ALA A 34 -25.78 7.61 -38.87
N VAL A 35 -27.02 7.14 -38.74
CA VAL A 35 -27.92 7.50 -37.64
C VAL A 35 -27.40 6.98 -36.31
N ILE A 36 -26.94 5.76 -36.24
CA ILE A 36 -26.36 5.17 -35.03
C ILE A 36 -25.08 5.90 -34.66
N LEU A 37 -24.19 6.14 -35.62
CA LEU A 37 -22.96 6.92 -35.37
C LEU A 37 -23.25 8.35 -34.89
N ALA A 38 -24.28 9.01 -35.45
CA ALA A 38 -24.69 10.35 -35.03
C ALA A 38 -25.22 10.36 -33.58
N ALA A 39 -25.90 9.30 -33.12
CA ALA A 39 -26.31 9.14 -31.74
C ALA A 39 -25.07 9.01 -30.81
N GLU A 40 -24.07 8.19 -31.15
CA GLU A 40 -22.80 8.08 -30.40
C GLU A 40 -22.04 9.41 -30.35
N GLN A 41 -21.97 10.13 -31.50
CA GLN A 41 -21.31 11.44 -31.58
C GLN A 41 -22.02 12.51 -30.74
N ALA A 42 -23.37 12.46 -30.70
CA ALA A 42 -24.16 13.40 -29.91
C ALA A 42 -23.89 13.22 -28.39
N ILE A 43 -23.73 11.99 -27.94
CA ILE A 43 -23.34 11.69 -26.54
C ILE A 43 -21.93 12.22 -26.26
N ALA A 44 -20.96 11.86 -27.09
CA ALA A 44 -19.57 12.25 -26.94
C ALA A 44 -19.36 13.77 -26.96
N SER A 45 -20.21 14.51 -27.70
CA SER A 45 -20.20 15.98 -27.77
C SER A 45 -21.14 16.67 -26.78
N ARG A 46 -21.76 15.91 -25.84
CA ARG A 46 -22.74 16.40 -24.86
C ARG A 46 -23.98 17.06 -25.46
N ARG A 47 -24.36 16.72 -26.69
CA ARG A 47 -25.54 17.22 -27.41
C ARG A 47 -26.69 16.21 -27.47
N ALA A 48 -26.58 15.09 -26.78
CA ALA A 48 -27.53 13.98 -26.83
C ALA A 48 -29.01 14.43 -26.60
N ALA A 49 -29.25 15.28 -25.61
CA ALA A 49 -30.57 15.78 -25.26
C ALA A 49 -31.20 16.56 -26.42
N ALA A 50 -30.46 17.46 -27.04
CA ALA A 50 -30.96 18.29 -28.15
C ALA A 50 -31.23 17.44 -29.41
N VAL A 51 -30.30 16.53 -29.78
CA VAL A 51 -30.45 15.67 -30.97
C VAL A 51 -31.61 14.67 -30.78
N ARG A 52 -31.72 14.09 -29.57
CA ARG A 52 -32.82 13.19 -29.22
C ARG A 52 -34.19 13.90 -29.31
N GLN A 53 -34.30 15.14 -28.83
CA GLN A 53 -35.53 15.93 -28.89
C GLN A 53 -35.93 16.27 -30.33
N ASP A 54 -34.98 16.61 -31.20
CA ASP A 54 -35.24 16.82 -32.62
C ASP A 54 -35.80 15.54 -33.26
N TRP A 55 -35.17 14.40 -33.03
CA TRP A 55 -35.61 13.11 -33.60
C TRP A 55 -36.97 12.68 -33.04
N LEU A 56 -37.27 12.91 -31.78
CA LEU A 56 -38.60 12.70 -31.18
C LEU A 56 -39.64 13.64 -31.81
N GLY A 57 -39.29 14.90 -32.08
CA GLY A 57 -40.15 15.85 -32.81
C GLY A 57 -40.44 15.42 -34.22
N ARG A 58 -39.46 14.85 -34.93
CA ARG A 58 -39.69 14.26 -36.30
C ARG A 58 -40.59 13.05 -36.23
N LEU A 59 -40.37 12.15 -35.25
CA LEU A 59 -41.20 10.95 -35.09
C LEU A 59 -42.67 11.28 -34.72
N ARG A 60 -42.88 12.37 -33.93
CA ARG A 60 -44.22 12.86 -33.61
C ARG A 60 -44.93 13.41 -34.84
N ARG A 61 -44.23 14.10 -35.76
CA ARG A 61 -44.76 14.64 -37.01
C ARG A 61 -44.97 13.57 -38.08
N ASP A 62 -44.10 12.57 -38.10
CA ASP A 62 -44.15 11.43 -38.99
C ASP A 62 -43.90 10.14 -38.22
N PRO A 63 -44.93 9.48 -37.66
CA PRO A 63 -44.83 8.21 -36.97
C PRO A 63 -44.23 7.05 -37.77
N SER A 64 -44.23 7.18 -39.12
CA SER A 64 -43.63 6.19 -40.02
C SER A 64 -42.15 6.38 -40.24
N ASN A 65 -41.51 7.41 -39.66
CA ASN A 65 -40.08 7.70 -39.83
C ASN A 65 -39.21 6.66 -39.13
N ARG A 66 -38.86 5.61 -39.83
CA ARG A 66 -38.12 4.44 -39.35
C ARG A 66 -36.69 4.79 -38.94
N LEU A 67 -36.01 5.75 -39.61
CA LEU A 67 -34.65 6.20 -39.26
C LEU A 67 -34.63 6.97 -37.95
N ALA A 68 -35.57 7.91 -37.75
CA ALA A 68 -35.69 8.60 -36.47
C ALA A 68 -35.98 7.63 -35.33
N ARG A 69 -36.83 6.64 -35.53
CA ARG A 69 -37.16 5.59 -34.58
C ARG A 69 -35.93 4.76 -34.21
N LEU A 70 -35.10 4.34 -35.19
CA LEU A 70 -33.84 3.63 -34.95
C LEU A 70 -32.87 4.47 -34.16
N GLY A 71 -32.68 5.74 -34.47
CA GLY A 71 -31.79 6.63 -33.72
C GLY A 71 -32.22 6.84 -32.27
N ILE A 72 -33.52 6.96 -32.00
CA ILE A 72 -34.06 7.07 -30.64
C ILE A 72 -33.79 5.77 -29.85
N ALA A 73 -33.98 4.62 -30.50
CA ALA A 73 -33.63 3.31 -29.92
C ALA A 73 -32.16 3.23 -29.55
N SER A 74 -31.26 3.71 -30.42
CA SER A 74 -29.81 3.77 -30.11
C SER A 74 -29.50 4.67 -28.92
N PHE A 75 -30.15 5.84 -28.79
CA PHE A 75 -30.01 6.66 -27.60
C PHE A 75 -30.48 5.96 -26.32
N ALA A 76 -31.60 5.25 -26.37
CA ALA A 76 -32.11 4.51 -25.22
C ALA A 76 -31.14 3.39 -24.80
N ARG A 77 -30.63 2.62 -25.75
CA ARG A 77 -29.63 1.58 -25.49
C ARG A 77 -28.32 2.17 -24.90
N LEU A 78 -27.82 3.27 -25.48
CA LEU A 78 -26.61 3.94 -25.01
C LEU A 78 -26.80 4.57 -23.63
N ALA A 79 -28.03 4.87 -23.22
CA ALA A 79 -28.40 5.26 -21.86
C ALA A 79 -28.70 4.06 -20.94
N TYR A 80 -28.50 2.83 -21.43
CA TYR A 80 -28.81 1.57 -20.72
C TYR A 80 -30.29 1.41 -20.34
N ASP A 81 -31.19 2.11 -21.05
CA ASP A 81 -32.65 1.94 -20.96
C ASP A 81 -33.12 0.93 -22.03
N TYR A 82 -32.93 -0.34 -21.71
CA TYR A 82 -33.23 -1.43 -22.69
C TYR A 82 -34.71 -1.58 -23.00
N ALA A 83 -35.58 -1.32 -22.00
CA ALA A 83 -37.04 -1.40 -22.22
C ALA A 83 -37.52 -0.34 -23.23
N ALA A 84 -37.04 0.89 -23.10
CA ALA A 84 -37.29 1.92 -24.06
C ALA A 84 -36.68 1.59 -25.44
N ALA A 85 -35.44 1.10 -25.47
CA ALA A 85 -34.81 0.67 -26.72
C ALA A 85 -35.67 -0.39 -27.46
N ASP A 86 -36.07 -1.44 -26.77
CA ASP A 86 -36.88 -2.52 -27.30
C ASP A 86 -38.25 -2.01 -27.80
N SER A 87 -38.90 -1.08 -27.09
CA SER A 87 -40.17 -0.47 -27.52
C SER A 87 -40.07 0.29 -28.85
N PHE A 88 -38.96 0.97 -29.12
CA PHE A 88 -38.69 1.66 -30.36
C PHE A 88 -38.23 0.71 -31.48
N ILE A 89 -37.55 -0.40 -31.13
CA ILE A 89 -37.07 -1.40 -32.10
C ILE A 89 -38.20 -2.30 -32.60
N ALA A 90 -39.11 -2.75 -31.76
CA ALA A 90 -40.13 -3.72 -32.08
C ALA A 90 -40.93 -3.39 -33.39
N PRO A 91 -41.39 -2.15 -33.62
CA PRO A 91 -42.09 -1.80 -34.88
C PRO A 91 -41.19 -1.82 -36.13
N LEU A 92 -39.85 -1.82 -35.96
CA LEU A 92 -38.92 -1.91 -37.09
C LEU A 92 -38.71 -3.35 -37.57
N LEU A 93 -38.97 -4.33 -36.69
CA LEU A 93 -38.78 -5.76 -36.92
C LEU A 93 -40.08 -6.48 -37.40
N THR A 94 -41.25 -5.93 -37.10
CA THR A 94 -42.57 -6.55 -37.38
C THR A 94 -43.07 -6.22 -38.79
N ARG A 95 -42.47 -6.78 -39.85
CA ARG A 95 -43.06 -6.82 -41.17
C ARG A 95 -43.28 -8.28 -41.57
N SER A 96 -44.52 -8.75 -41.44
CA SER A 96 -44.93 -10.07 -41.90
C SER A 96 -44.85 -10.16 -43.44
N GLY A 97 -44.04 -11.11 -43.96
CA GLY A 97 -43.98 -11.44 -45.37
C GLY A 97 -43.08 -10.59 -46.28
N ALA A 98 -42.43 -9.54 -45.79
CA ALA A 98 -41.49 -8.75 -46.60
C ALA A 98 -40.04 -9.23 -46.43
N ARG A 99 -39.20 -9.14 -47.47
CA ARG A 99 -37.74 -9.33 -47.36
C ARG A 99 -37.16 -8.36 -46.33
N PRO A 100 -36.17 -8.78 -45.49
CA PRO A 100 -35.48 -7.88 -44.59
C PRO A 100 -34.92 -6.67 -45.36
N ASP A 101 -35.13 -5.48 -44.81
CA ASP A 101 -34.51 -4.27 -45.34
C ASP A 101 -33.34 -3.81 -44.42
N SER A 102 -32.56 -2.86 -44.92
CA SER A 102 -31.40 -2.31 -44.21
C SER A 102 -31.74 -1.83 -42.79
N ILE A 103 -32.89 -1.16 -42.58
CA ILE A 103 -33.28 -0.65 -41.26
C ILE A 103 -33.63 -1.80 -40.31
N ALA A 104 -34.24 -2.88 -40.78
CA ALA A 104 -34.55 -4.05 -39.96
C ALA A 104 -33.25 -4.75 -39.51
N ALA A 105 -32.27 -4.92 -40.42
CA ALA A 105 -30.96 -5.49 -40.08
C ALA A 105 -30.23 -4.66 -38.99
N TRP A 106 -30.24 -3.32 -39.11
CA TRP A 106 -29.66 -2.45 -38.11
C TRP A 106 -30.45 -2.44 -36.79
N ALA A 107 -31.78 -2.52 -36.83
CA ALA A 107 -32.60 -2.70 -35.62
C ALA A 107 -32.25 -4.02 -34.90
N ARG A 108 -31.98 -5.10 -35.64
CA ARG A 108 -31.50 -6.38 -35.10
C ARG A 108 -30.11 -6.24 -34.44
N ILE A 109 -29.20 -5.45 -35.06
CA ILE A 109 -27.90 -5.15 -34.46
C ILE A 109 -28.09 -4.43 -33.11
N GLU A 110 -28.99 -3.44 -33.03
CA GLU A 110 -29.29 -2.74 -31.78
C GLU A 110 -29.86 -3.68 -30.68
N THR A 111 -30.78 -4.61 -31.10
CA THR A 111 -31.28 -5.65 -30.18
C THR A 111 -30.15 -6.57 -29.70
N ALA A 112 -29.24 -6.97 -30.57
CA ALA A 112 -28.10 -7.80 -30.24
C ALA A 112 -27.11 -7.08 -29.30
N LEU A 113 -26.90 -5.77 -29.52
CA LEU A 113 -26.09 -4.94 -28.61
C LEU A 113 -26.74 -4.82 -27.22
N SER A 114 -28.06 -4.61 -27.15
CA SER A 114 -28.84 -4.60 -25.91
C SER A 114 -28.68 -5.94 -25.14
N ALA A 115 -28.82 -7.07 -25.87
CA ALA A 115 -28.61 -8.40 -25.27
C ALA A 115 -27.18 -8.58 -24.75
N GLY A 116 -26.18 -8.14 -25.53
CA GLY A 116 -24.77 -8.20 -25.16
C GLY A 116 -24.46 -7.35 -23.92
N GLN A 117 -25.00 -6.13 -23.81
CA GLN A 117 -24.85 -5.26 -22.66
C GLN A 117 -25.56 -5.78 -21.39
N GLN A 118 -26.58 -6.62 -21.55
CA GLN A 118 -27.26 -7.36 -20.48
C GLN A 118 -26.60 -8.71 -20.16
N TRP A 119 -25.45 -8.99 -20.76
CA TRP A 119 -24.70 -10.25 -20.61
C TRP A 119 -25.46 -11.51 -21.09
N ARG A 120 -26.52 -11.35 -21.90
CA ARG A 120 -27.22 -12.45 -22.58
C ARG A 120 -26.46 -12.86 -23.85
N ILE A 121 -25.27 -13.47 -23.63
CA ILE A 121 -24.25 -13.69 -24.66
C ILE A 121 -24.75 -14.64 -25.77
N ARG A 122 -25.52 -15.69 -25.41
CA ARG A 122 -26.10 -16.62 -26.42
C ARG A 122 -27.12 -15.92 -27.32
N ASP A 123 -27.96 -15.06 -26.72
CA ASP A 123 -28.93 -14.29 -27.47
C ASP A 123 -28.22 -13.30 -28.40
N ALA A 124 -27.20 -12.60 -27.88
CA ALA A 124 -26.42 -11.67 -28.69
C ALA A 124 -25.71 -12.38 -29.86
N ASP A 125 -25.11 -13.57 -29.64
CA ASP A 125 -24.50 -14.38 -30.72
C ASP A 125 -25.51 -14.70 -31.83
N SER A 126 -26.67 -15.25 -31.46
CA SER A 126 -27.73 -15.62 -32.41
C SER A 126 -28.27 -14.40 -33.12
N LEU A 127 -28.53 -13.29 -32.44
CA LEU A 127 -29.06 -12.05 -33.02
C LEU A 127 -28.06 -11.38 -33.95
N PHE A 128 -26.74 -11.36 -33.64
CA PHE A 128 -25.75 -10.84 -34.59
C PHE A 128 -25.61 -11.74 -35.82
N ALA A 129 -25.64 -13.05 -35.65
CA ALA A 129 -25.64 -13.97 -36.82
C ALA A 129 -26.84 -13.75 -37.71
N LEU A 130 -28.03 -13.58 -37.13
CA LEU A 130 -29.26 -13.25 -37.88
C LEU A 130 -29.16 -11.87 -38.56
N ALA A 131 -28.66 -10.85 -37.84
CA ALA A 131 -28.47 -9.51 -38.41
C ALA A 131 -27.50 -9.51 -39.59
N ALA A 132 -26.45 -10.31 -39.57
CA ALA A 132 -25.53 -10.48 -40.70
C ALA A 132 -26.25 -11.08 -41.91
N SER A 133 -27.04 -12.13 -41.70
CA SER A 133 -27.88 -12.75 -42.77
C SER A 133 -28.92 -11.78 -43.35
N GLU A 134 -29.58 -10.99 -42.49
CA GLU A 134 -30.53 -9.94 -42.90
C GLU A 134 -29.83 -8.83 -43.70
N GLY A 135 -28.59 -8.44 -43.30
CA GLY A 135 -27.76 -7.48 -44.02
C GLY A 135 -27.39 -7.96 -45.42
N THR A 136 -27.01 -9.23 -45.57
CA THR A 136 -26.76 -9.88 -46.87
C THR A 136 -28.03 -9.85 -47.74
N ALA A 137 -29.15 -10.24 -47.16
CA ALA A 137 -30.45 -10.26 -47.88
C ALA A 137 -30.90 -8.85 -48.32
N ALA A 138 -30.61 -7.83 -47.49
CA ALA A 138 -30.89 -6.42 -47.78
C ALA A 138 -29.86 -5.77 -48.72
N ARG A 139 -28.79 -6.47 -49.10
CA ARG A 139 -27.64 -5.94 -49.86
C ARG A 139 -26.98 -4.73 -49.15
N ASP A 140 -27.00 -4.72 -47.82
CA ASP A 140 -26.34 -3.70 -46.98
C ASP A 140 -25.07 -4.26 -46.38
N GLY A 141 -23.94 -4.03 -47.08
CA GLY A 141 -22.63 -4.46 -46.60
C GLY A 141 -22.18 -3.81 -45.29
N SER A 142 -22.73 -2.64 -44.95
CA SER A 142 -22.49 -2.00 -43.65
C SER A 142 -23.20 -2.75 -42.52
N ALA A 143 -24.42 -3.21 -42.71
CA ALA A 143 -25.17 -4.00 -41.74
C ALA A 143 -24.52 -5.39 -41.56
N GLU A 144 -24.27 -6.09 -42.69
CA GLU A 144 -23.62 -7.40 -42.69
C GLU A 144 -22.24 -7.33 -41.97
N GLY A 145 -21.35 -6.47 -42.44
CA GLY A 145 -20.02 -6.34 -41.91
C GLY A 145 -19.97 -5.79 -40.46
N GLY A 146 -20.90 -4.91 -40.13
CA GLY A 146 -21.07 -4.38 -38.76
C GLY A 146 -21.54 -5.46 -37.78
N ALA A 147 -22.47 -6.35 -38.20
CA ALA A 147 -22.92 -7.50 -37.41
C ALA A 147 -21.78 -8.53 -37.22
N LEU A 148 -21.10 -8.90 -38.32
CA LEU A 148 -19.95 -9.83 -38.29
C LEU A 148 -18.82 -9.33 -37.40
N THR A 149 -18.54 -8.02 -37.43
CA THR A 149 -17.52 -7.39 -36.57
C THR A 149 -17.83 -7.61 -35.08
N ARG A 150 -19.08 -7.43 -34.67
CA ARG A 150 -19.48 -7.59 -33.24
C ARG A 150 -19.58 -9.06 -32.86
N LEU A 151 -20.05 -9.91 -33.74
CA LEU A 151 -20.09 -11.38 -33.59
C LEU A 151 -18.66 -11.94 -33.40
N ALA A 152 -17.68 -11.39 -34.11
CA ALA A 152 -16.30 -11.82 -34.05
C ALA A 152 -15.73 -11.70 -32.63
N LEU A 153 -16.06 -10.64 -31.90
CA LEU A 153 -15.59 -10.46 -30.51
C LEU A 153 -16.23 -11.51 -29.57
N ILE A 154 -17.51 -11.81 -29.74
CA ILE A 154 -18.23 -12.85 -28.99
C ILE A 154 -17.59 -14.22 -29.25
N ARG A 155 -17.50 -14.62 -30.51
CA ARG A 155 -16.99 -15.95 -30.89
C ARG A 155 -15.50 -16.09 -30.66
N GLY A 156 -14.74 -15.00 -30.73
CA GLY A 156 -13.34 -14.98 -30.33
C GLY A 156 -13.13 -15.34 -28.86
N ARG A 157 -14.11 -15.01 -28.01
CA ARG A 157 -14.08 -15.38 -26.57
C ARG A 157 -14.69 -16.75 -26.28
N THR A 158 -15.73 -17.15 -27.00
CA THR A 158 -16.49 -18.37 -26.71
C THR A 158 -16.05 -19.60 -27.52
N GLN A 159 -15.48 -19.40 -28.71
CA GLN A 159 -15.07 -20.46 -29.64
C GLN A 159 -13.56 -20.38 -30.01
N GLY A 160 -12.83 -19.43 -29.43
CA GLY A 160 -11.41 -19.23 -29.65
C GLY A 160 -11.10 -18.10 -30.66
N VAL A 161 -9.90 -17.52 -30.47
CA VAL A 161 -9.43 -16.31 -31.17
C VAL A 161 -9.50 -16.46 -32.70
N GLU A 162 -9.14 -17.64 -33.22
CA GLU A 162 -9.16 -17.91 -34.67
C GLU A 162 -10.55 -17.83 -35.27
N ALA A 163 -11.61 -18.25 -34.57
CA ALA A 163 -12.98 -18.12 -35.01
C ALA A 163 -13.37 -16.65 -35.16
N GLY A 164 -12.96 -15.80 -34.19
CA GLY A 164 -13.17 -14.36 -34.26
C GLY A 164 -12.41 -13.70 -35.41
N LEU A 165 -11.15 -14.06 -35.63
CA LEU A 165 -10.33 -13.48 -36.72
C LEU A 165 -10.91 -13.82 -38.11
N ARG A 166 -11.36 -15.06 -38.32
CA ARG A 166 -12.04 -15.42 -39.58
C ARG A 166 -13.30 -14.59 -39.87
N LEU A 167 -14.09 -14.29 -38.83
CA LEU A 167 -15.26 -13.42 -38.98
C LEU A 167 -14.89 -11.98 -39.32
N LEU A 168 -13.79 -11.47 -38.76
CA LEU A 168 -13.26 -10.14 -39.10
C LEU A 168 -12.73 -10.08 -40.55
N ASP A 169 -12.15 -11.17 -41.04
CA ASP A 169 -11.76 -11.26 -42.45
C ASP A 169 -13.01 -11.16 -43.37
N SER A 170 -14.08 -11.85 -43.02
CA SER A 170 -15.34 -11.76 -43.72
C SER A 170 -15.98 -10.37 -43.62
N ALA A 171 -16.00 -9.78 -42.42
CA ALA A 171 -16.50 -8.42 -42.21
C ALA A 171 -15.73 -7.39 -43.04
N THR A 172 -14.41 -7.50 -43.11
CA THR A 172 -13.57 -6.55 -43.88
C THR A 172 -13.83 -6.63 -45.38
N ARG A 173 -14.16 -7.80 -45.90
CA ARG A 173 -14.51 -7.98 -47.35
C ARG A 173 -15.81 -7.33 -47.74
N VAL A 174 -16.82 -7.32 -46.85
CA VAL A 174 -18.15 -6.81 -47.14
C VAL A 174 -18.38 -5.37 -46.72
N LEU A 175 -17.60 -4.85 -45.78
CA LEU A 175 -17.68 -3.46 -45.33
C LEU A 175 -17.32 -2.47 -46.44
N PRO A 176 -18.22 -1.55 -46.81
CA PRO A 176 -17.94 -0.52 -47.80
C PRO A 176 -16.77 0.35 -47.40
N THR A 177 -16.00 0.85 -48.39
CA THR A 177 -14.81 1.70 -48.12
C THR A 177 -15.14 3.03 -47.47
N ASN A 178 -16.37 3.54 -47.68
CA ASN A 178 -16.89 4.77 -47.10
C ASN A 178 -17.50 4.58 -45.70
N ASP A 179 -17.70 3.32 -45.22
CA ASP A 179 -18.13 3.07 -43.84
C ASP A 179 -16.91 3.03 -42.89
N ILE A 180 -16.32 4.23 -42.71
CA ILE A 180 -15.07 4.41 -41.96
C ILE A 180 -15.22 3.96 -40.50
N ALA A 181 -16.40 4.20 -39.90
CA ALA A 181 -16.62 3.90 -38.46
C ALA A 181 -16.61 2.38 -38.17
N ASN A 182 -17.34 1.57 -38.96
CA ASN A 182 -17.37 0.13 -38.79
C ASN A 182 -16.03 -0.52 -39.21
N ARG A 183 -15.35 0.02 -40.23
CA ARG A 183 -13.96 -0.40 -40.56
C ARG A 183 -12.98 -0.14 -39.44
N ALA A 184 -13.06 1.03 -38.77
CA ALA A 184 -12.28 1.34 -37.60
C ALA A 184 -12.55 0.35 -36.44
N LEU A 185 -13.85 0.04 -36.20
CA LEU A 185 -14.23 -0.92 -35.16
C LEU A 185 -13.72 -2.34 -35.46
N ALA A 186 -13.81 -2.77 -36.75
CA ALA A 186 -13.27 -4.08 -37.15
C ALA A 186 -11.76 -4.21 -36.90
N LEU A 187 -11.00 -3.14 -37.21
CA LEU A 187 -9.56 -3.09 -36.93
C LEU A 187 -9.28 -3.08 -35.43
N ALA A 188 -10.03 -2.31 -34.63
CA ALA A 188 -9.87 -2.26 -33.17
C ALA A 188 -10.13 -3.65 -32.53
N TYR A 189 -11.17 -4.36 -32.95
CA TYR A 189 -11.45 -5.70 -32.47
C TYR A 189 -10.45 -6.74 -32.97
N ARG A 190 -9.95 -6.59 -34.22
CA ARG A 190 -8.83 -7.42 -34.71
C ARG A 190 -7.59 -7.22 -33.85
N ALA A 191 -7.22 -5.98 -33.53
CA ALA A 191 -6.10 -5.66 -32.65
C ALA A 191 -6.29 -6.29 -31.27
N GLN A 192 -7.50 -6.22 -30.71
CA GLN A 192 -7.83 -6.82 -29.42
C GLN A 192 -7.69 -8.35 -29.42
N LEU A 193 -8.13 -9.04 -30.49
CA LEU A 193 -8.00 -10.50 -30.62
C LEU A 193 -6.54 -10.93 -30.85
N VAL A 194 -5.77 -10.19 -31.66
CA VAL A 194 -4.34 -10.43 -31.89
C VAL A 194 -3.57 -10.26 -30.57
N LEU A 195 -3.91 -9.24 -29.79
CA LEU A 195 -3.32 -9.03 -28.45
C LEU A 195 -3.68 -10.19 -27.49
N ALA A 196 -4.92 -10.66 -27.51
CA ALA A 196 -5.35 -11.81 -26.70
C ALA A 196 -4.65 -13.11 -27.08
N ARG A 197 -4.26 -13.28 -28.35
CA ARG A 197 -3.46 -14.41 -28.83
C ARG A 197 -2.00 -14.34 -28.37
N GLY A 198 -1.54 -13.20 -27.87
CA GLY A 198 -0.17 -12.99 -27.41
C GLY A 198 0.86 -12.81 -28.54
N THR A 199 0.41 -12.69 -29.80
CA THR A 199 1.30 -12.51 -30.96
C THR A 199 1.58 -11.04 -31.23
N PRO A 200 2.75 -10.69 -31.83
CA PRO A 200 3.04 -9.33 -32.29
C PRO A 200 2.01 -8.85 -33.33
N GLY A 201 1.85 -7.52 -33.47
CA GLY A 201 1.05 -6.90 -34.53
C GLY A 201 -0.22 -6.20 -34.05
N ALA A 202 -0.58 -6.27 -32.76
CA ALA A 202 -1.74 -5.56 -32.24
C ALA A 202 -1.60 -4.04 -32.32
N GLY A 203 -0.41 -3.50 -32.05
CA GLY A 203 -0.12 -2.06 -32.07
C GLY A 203 -0.45 -1.40 -33.43
N PRO A 204 0.18 -1.80 -34.53
CA PRO A 204 -0.11 -1.24 -35.86
C PRO A 204 -1.59 -1.32 -36.29
N LEU A 205 -2.30 -2.38 -35.90
CA LEU A 205 -3.73 -2.51 -36.15
C LEU A 205 -4.55 -1.50 -35.33
N ALA A 206 -4.18 -1.29 -34.07
CA ALA A 206 -4.84 -0.32 -33.20
C ALA A 206 -4.55 1.13 -33.63
N ASP A 207 -3.33 1.42 -34.12
CA ASP A 207 -3.00 2.73 -34.70
C ASP A 207 -3.82 3.01 -35.96
N SER A 208 -3.95 2.02 -36.84
CA SER A 208 -4.81 2.13 -38.04
C SER A 208 -6.29 2.33 -37.66
N ALA A 209 -6.76 1.62 -36.63
CA ALA A 209 -8.10 1.81 -36.10
C ALA A 209 -8.29 3.23 -35.55
N LEU A 210 -7.31 3.76 -34.83
CA LEU A 210 -7.34 5.11 -34.25
C LEU A 210 -7.41 6.20 -35.32
N ILE A 211 -6.62 6.06 -36.41
CA ILE A 211 -6.63 7.00 -37.52
C ILE A 211 -8.05 7.04 -38.16
N LEU A 212 -8.64 5.89 -38.42
CA LEU A 212 -9.98 5.82 -39.01
C LEU A 212 -11.06 6.30 -38.01
N ALA A 213 -10.94 5.96 -36.73
CA ALA A 213 -11.89 6.39 -35.73
C ALA A 213 -11.92 7.91 -35.55
N ARG A 214 -10.76 8.56 -35.60
CA ARG A 214 -10.65 10.03 -35.60
C ARG A 214 -11.28 10.66 -36.84
N ARG A 215 -11.07 10.08 -38.05
CA ARG A 215 -11.72 10.54 -39.27
C ARG A 215 -13.24 10.41 -39.23
N ALA A 216 -13.74 9.36 -38.59
CA ALA A 216 -15.17 9.12 -38.40
C ALA A 216 -15.74 9.87 -37.17
N ASN A 217 -14.93 10.56 -36.37
CA ASN A 217 -15.29 11.14 -35.08
C ASN A 217 -16.02 10.12 -34.18
N ALA A 218 -15.48 8.89 -34.12
CA ALA A 218 -16.02 7.75 -33.39
C ALA A 218 -15.31 7.57 -32.03
N ALA A 219 -15.64 8.42 -31.04
CA ALA A 219 -14.97 8.49 -29.74
C ALA A 219 -14.89 7.15 -29.01
N ARG A 220 -15.92 6.31 -29.10
CA ARG A 220 -15.94 4.97 -28.53
C ARG A 220 -14.85 4.08 -29.12
N VAL A 221 -14.69 4.09 -30.46
CA VAL A 221 -13.65 3.29 -31.13
C VAL A 221 -12.26 3.82 -30.84
N GLU A 222 -12.09 5.15 -30.74
CA GLU A 222 -10.84 5.76 -30.26
C GLU A 222 -10.46 5.21 -28.89
N GLY A 223 -11.42 5.18 -27.95
CA GLY A 223 -11.20 4.67 -26.59
C GLY A 223 -10.80 3.19 -26.57
N ILE A 224 -11.44 2.36 -27.41
CA ILE A 224 -11.07 0.94 -27.54
C ILE A 224 -9.63 0.81 -28.09
N ALA A 225 -9.29 1.57 -29.13
CA ALA A 225 -7.95 1.54 -29.73
C ALA A 225 -6.86 1.98 -28.73
N TYR A 226 -7.10 3.06 -27.98
CA TYR A 226 -6.20 3.48 -26.90
C TYR A 226 -6.01 2.43 -25.82
N ASN A 227 -7.08 1.72 -25.42
CA ASN A 227 -6.98 0.64 -24.43
C ASN A 227 -6.10 -0.52 -24.96
N VAL A 228 -6.24 -0.90 -26.21
CA VAL A 228 -5.40 -1.93 -26.84
C VAL A 228 -3.95 -1.47 -26.93
N LEU A 229 -3.69 -0.23 -27.35
CA LEU A 229 -2.35 0.36 -27.40
C LEU A 229 -1.71 0.42 -25.99
N GLY A 230 -2.46 0.82 -24.99
CA GLY A 230 -1.99 0.83 -23.60
C GLY A 230 -1.55 -0.55 -23.13
N ARG A 231 -2.35 -1.58 -23.38
CA ARG A 231 -2.02 -2.97 -23.06
C ARG A 231 -0.79 -3.48 -23.83
N GLU A 232 -0.65 -3.10 -25.09
CA GLU A 232 0.53 -3.44 -25.91
C GLU A 232 1.80 -2.75 -25.37
N GLN A 233 1.75 -1.46 -25.02
CA GLN A 233 2.89 -0.76 -24.40
C GLN A 233 3.28 -1.38 -23.06
N TYR A 234 2.29 -1.77 -22.24
CA TYR A 234 2.56 -2.50 -21.01
C TYR A 234 3.28 -3.83 -21.29
N ARG A 235 2.81 -4.61 -22.28
CA ARG A 235 3.42 -5.89 -22.69
C ARG A 235 4.90 -5.74 -23.13
N VAL A 236 5.22 -4.64 -23.81
CA VAL A 236 6.61 -4.35 -24.25
C VAL A 236 7.41 -3.54 -23.20
N ARG A 237 6.97 -3.55 -21.95
CA ARG A 237 7.63 -2.93 -20.80
C ARG A 237 7.85 -1.41 -20.92
N ARG A 238 6.86 -0.68 -21.47
CA ARG A 238 6.81 0.78 -21.54
C ARG A 238 5.67 1.33 -20.70
N PRO A 239 5.76 1.29 -19.36
CA PRO A 239 4.65 1.60 -18.46
C PRO A 239 4.19 3.07 -18.55
N ASP A 240 5.09 4.02 -18.77
CA ASP A 240 4.73 5.45 -18.86
C ASP A 240 3.86 5.72 -20.10
N SER A 241 4.25 5.15 -21.25
CA SER A 241 3.43 5.22 -22.48
C SER A 241 2.08 4.53 -22.28
N ALA A 242 2.05 3.39 -21.57
CA ALA A 242 0.83 2.67 -21.25
C ALA A 242 -0.13 3.51 -20.41
N GLU A 243 0.37 4.22 -19.39
CA GLU A 243 -0.44 5.07 -18.52
C GLU A 243 -1.12 6.20 -19.27
N VAL A 244 -0.38 6.92 -20.10
CA VAL A 244 -0.91 7.99 -20.96
C VAL A 244 -2.05 7.45 -21.84
N LEU A 245 -1.84 6.29 -22.47
CA LEU A 245 -2.81 5.66 -23.36
C LEU A 245 -4.05 5.17 -22.60
N PHE A 246 -3.91 4.55 -21.43
CA PHE A 246 -5.06 4.20 -20.59
C PHE A 246 -5.81 5.45 -20.12
N GLY A 247 -5.11 6.54 -19.77
CA GLY A 247 -5.72 7.82 -19.45
C GLY A 247 -6.59 8.38 -20.60
N LEU A 248 -6.10 8.26 -21.84
CA LEU A 248 -6.86 8.61 -23.05
C LEU A 248 -8.07 7.70 -23.25
N ALA A 249 -7.90 6.37 -23.08
CA ALA A 249 -8.98 5.40 -23.17
C ALA A 249 -10.11 5.70 -22.16
N VAL A 250 -9.76 5.92 -20.89
CA VAL A 250 -10.71 6.26 -19.82
C VAL A 250 -11.52 7.51 -20.18
N ARG A 251 -10.86 8.58 -20.65
CA ARG A 251 -11.56 9.80 -21.07
C ARG A 251 -12.49 9.57 -22.24
N ARG A 252 -12.00 8.95 -23.33
CA ARG A 252 -12.78 8.76 -24.56
C ARG A 252 -14.00 7.85 -24.36
N LEU A 253 -13.85 6.76 -23.59
CA LEU A 253 -14.94 5.83 -23.30
C LEU A 253 -15.99 6.47 -22.37
N LYS A 254 -15.56 7.27 -21.40
CA LYS A 254 -16.45 8.05 -20.53
C LYS A 254 -17.27 9.05 -21.35
N ASP A 255 -16.61 9.84 -22.22
CA ASP A 255 -17.27 10.82 -23.08
C ASP A 255 -18.27 10.14 -24.04
N ALA A 256 -17.92 8.95 -24.56
CA ALA A 256 -18.79 8.16 -25.42
C ALA A 256 -19.97 7.48 -24.70
N GLY A 257 -20.03 7.53 -23.37
CA GLY A 257 -21.05 6.84 -22.57
C GLY A 257 -20.88 5.31 -22.56
N ASP A 258 -19.74 4.78 -22.99
CA ASP A 258 -19.45 3.34 -22.98
C ASP A 258 -18.98 2.92 -21.57
N LEU A 259 -19.93 2.65 -20.67
CA LEU A 259 -19.64 2.29 -19.28
C LEU A 259 -18.90 0.95 -19.18
N VAL A 260 -19.16 0.00 -20.08
CA VAL A 260 -18.45 -1.29 -20.11
C VAL A 260 -16.96 -1.09 -20.45
N GLY A 261 -16.72 -0.36 -21.55
CA GLY A 261 -15.36 -0.01 -21.97
C GLY A 261 -14.64 0.86 -20.92
N TYR A 262 -15.35 1.83 -20.33
CA TYR A 262 -14.82 2.70 -19.28
C TYR A 262 -14.36 1.91 -18.06
N ALA A 263 -15.20 0.99 -17.54
CA ALA A 263 -14.83 0.13 -16.42
C ALA A 263 -13.60 -0.75 -16.75
N GLY A 264 -13.56 -1.32 -17.96
CA GLY A 264 -12.42 -2.11 -18.42
C GLY A 264 -11.12 -1.29 -18.56
N ALA A 265 -11.20 -0.05 -19.02
CA ALA A 265 -10.04 0.84 -19.10
C ALA A 265 -9.52 1.26 -17.71
N LEU A 266 -10.44 1.54 -16.77
CA LEU A 266 -10.09 1.81 -15.36
C LEU A 266 -9.45 0.60 -14.69
N GLN A 267 -9.95 -0.61 -14.94
CA GLN A 267 -9.37 -1.85 -14.42
C GLN A 267 -7.93 -2.03 -14.91
N TRP A 268 -7.64 -1.79 -16.18
CA TRP A 268 -6.29 -1.90 -16.72
C TRP A 268 -5.36 -0.79 -16.21
N ARG A 269 -5.83 0.46 -16.10
CA ARG A 269 -5.04 1.55 -15.53
C ARG A 269 -4.78 1.32 -14.05
N GLY A 270 -5.78 0.88 -13.29
CA GLY A 270 -5.63 0.50 -11.89
C GLY A 270 -4.63 -0.65 -11.69
N TYR A 271 -4.66 -1.67 -12.57
CA TYR A 271 -3.66 -2.73 -12.59
C TYR A 271 -2.23 -2.18 -12.83
N LEU A 272 -2.05 -1.28 -13.81
CA LEU A 272 -0.77 -0.65 -14.09
C LEU A 272 -0.27 0.18 -12.89
N LEU A 273 -1.11 1.06 -12.35
CA LEU A 273 -0.77 1.92 -11.21
C LEU A 273 -0.38 1.07 -9.98
N ARG A 274 -1.14 -0.01 -9.71
CA ARG A 274 -0.79 -0.97 -8.66
C ARG A 274 0.58 -1.59 -8.90
N SER A 275 0.88 -2.03 -10.14
CA SER A 275 2.18 -2.63 -10.48
C SER A 275 3.35 -1.65 -10.34
N ARG A 276 3.08 -0.36 -10.35
CA ARG A 276 4.05 0.73 -10.09
C ARG A 276 4.12 1.12 -8.61
N GLY A 277 3.28 0.53 -7.75
CA GLY A 277 3.20 0.88 -6.34
C GLY A 277 2.40 2.17 -6.06
N GLU A 278 1.69 2.72 -7.03
CA GLU A 278 0.83 3.91 -6.90
C GLU A 278 -0.55 3.50 -6.36
N LEU A 279 -0.55 2.95 -5.13
CA LEU A 279 -1.68 2.22 -4.56
C LEU A 279 -2.94 3.10 -4.40
N GLY A 280 -2.77 4.35 -3.97
CA GLY A 280 -3.90 5.28 -3.80
C GLY A 280 -4.57 5.66 -5.12
N ALA A 281 -3.79 5.87 -6.19
CA ALA A 281 -4.32 6.13 -7.52
C ALA A 281 -4.99 4.88 -8.11
N ALA A 282 -4.38 3.71 -7.95
CA ALA A 282 -4.93 2.43 -8.36
C ALA A 282 -6.30 2.17 -7.72
N GLU A 283 -6.41 2.39 -6.43
CA GLU A 283 -7.66 2.18 -5.70
C GLU A 283 -8.78 3.12 -6.16
N ARG A 284 -8.49 4.40 -6.39
CA ARG A 284 -9.49 5.35 -6.91
C ARG A 284 -10.05 4.88 -8.25
N ASP A 285 -9.18 4.44 -9.17
CA ASP A 285 -9.60 3.94 -10.48
C ASP A 285 -10.43 2.67 -10.37
N LEU A 286 -9.96 1.70 -9.58
CA LEU A 286 -10.64 0.42 -9.39
C LEU A 286 -12.01 0.60 -8.72
N ARG A 287 -12.13 1.46 -7.71
CA ARG A 287 -13.42 1.79 -7.08
C ARG A 287 -14.36 2.52 -8.05
N ALA A 288 -13.84 3.42 -8.88
CA ALA A 288 -14.62 4.05 -9.93
C ALA A 288 -15.11 3.01 -10.96
N GLY A 289 -14.31 2.00 -11.27
CA GLY A 289 -14.72 0.86 -12.12
C GLY A 289 -15.82 0.02 -11.47
N LEU A 290 -15.74 -0.27 -10.18
CA LEU A 290 -16.79 -0.99 -9.43
C LEU A 290 -18.10 -0.20 -9.35
N ALA A 291 -18.03 1.13 -9.26
CA ALA A 291 -19.22 1.99 -9.20
C ALA A 291 -20.10 1.90 -10.46
N VAL A 292 -19.58 1.39 -11.59
CA VAL A 292 -20.37 1.06 -12.79
C VAL A 292 -21.36 -0.09 -12.52
N GLY A 293 -21.09 -0.92 -11.51
CA GLY A 293 -21.97 -2.00 -11.11
C GLY A 293 -22.06 -3.13 -12.14
N THR A 294 -23.19 -3.82 -12.16
CA THR A 294 -23.41 -5.00 -13.00
C THR A 294 -23.30 -4.74 -14.50
N ILE A 295 -23.39 -3.48 -14.94
CA ILE A 295 -23.18 -3.08 -16.35
C ILE A 295 -21.76 -3.45 -16.81
N ALA A 296 -20.75 -3.34 -15.93
CA ALA A 296 -19.36 -3.69 -16.27
C ALA A 296 -19.18 -5.19 -16.58
N GLY A 297 -20.07 -6.04 -16.07
CA GLY A 297 -20.05 -7.50 -16.22
C GLY A 297 -19.14 -8.21 -15.23
N GLN A 298 -19.54 -9.45 -14.93
CA GLN A 298 -18.91 -10.28 -13.90
C GLN A 298 -17.41 -10.45 -14.11
N LEU A 299 -16.96 -10.62 -15.36
CA LEU A 299 -15.53 -10.76 -15.66
C LEU A 299 -14.73 -9.50 -15.28
N THR A 300 -15.18 -8.33 -15.73
CA THR A 300 -14.49 -7.05 -15.43
C THR A 300 -14.54 -6.74 -13.94
N LEU A 301 -15.71 -6.93 -13.31
CA LEU A 301 -15.86 -6.74 -11.88
C LEU A 301 -14.97 -7.70 -11.07
N GLY A 302 -14.90 -8.98 -11.48
CA GLY A 302 -14.07 -9.98 -10.81
C GLY A 302 -12.58 -9.63 -10.86
N TRP A 303 -12.07 -9.19 -12.00
CA TRP A 303 -10.69 -8.71 -12.11
C TRP A 303 -10.45 -7.39 -11.38
N THR A 304 -11.45 -6.50 -11.31
CA THR A 304 -11.37 -5.25 -10.54
C THR A 304 -11.31 -5.53 -9.05
N GLU A 305 -12.16 -6.43 -8.54
CA GLU A 305 -12.15 -6.90 -7.15
C GLU A 305 -10.82 -7.57 -6.80
N MET A 306 -10.26 -8.39 -7.70
CA MET A 306 -8.96 -8.99 -7.47
C MET A 306 -7.86 -7.96 -7.34
N ASN A 307 -7.85 -6.93 -8.20
CA ASN A 307 -6.85 -5.86 -8.10
C ASN A 307 -7.02 -5.02 -6.82
N LEU A 308 -8.24 -4.78 -6.35
CA LEU A 308 -8.48 -4.16 -5.03
C LEU A 308 -7.98 -5.05 -3.89
N GLY A 309 -8.19 -6.37 -4.01
CA GLY A 309 -7.61 -7.33 -3.07
C GLY A 309 -6.09 -7.24 -2.99
N TYR A 310 -5.41 -7.16 -4.13
CA TYR A 310 -3.95 -6.95 -4.15
C TYR A 310 -3.53 -5.56 -3.62
N VAL A 311 -4.31 -4.50 -3.86
CA VAL A 311 -4.05 -3.18 -3.26
C VAL A 311 -4.16 -3.28 -1.73
N ALA A 312 -5.23 -3.92 -1.23
CA ALA A 312 -5.42 -4.14 0.20
C ALA A 312 -4.30 -4.99 0.82
N MET A 313 -3.85 -6.06 0.13
CA MET A 313 -2.67 -6.84 0.54
C MET A 313 -1.42 -5.97 0.63
N ALA A 314 -1.15 -5.14 -0.37
CA ALA A 314 0.00 -4.23 -0.37
C ALA A 314 -0.05 -3.19 0.76
N LEU A 315 -1.25 -2.89 1.26
CA LEU A 315 -1.48 -2.02 2.42
C LEU A 315 -1.60 -2.81 3.74
N ASN A 316 -1.40 -4.14 3.72
CA ASN A 316 -1.59 -5.06 4.84
C ASN A 316 -3.02 -5.06 5.43
N ASP A 317 -4.01 -4.60 4.68
CA ASP A 317 -5.42 -4.69 5.07
C ASP A 317 -5.96 -6.08 4.74
N TRP A 318 -5.63 -7.06 5.58
CA TRP A 318 -5.99 -8.47 5.36
C TRP A 318 -7.50 -8.71 5.37
N GLY A 319 -8.25 -7.88 6.11
CA GLY A 319 -9.71 -7.93 6.16
C GLY A 319 -10.34 -7.54 4.83
N GLU A 320 -9.96 -6.37 4.30
CA GLU A 320 -10.39 -5.88 2.99
C GLU A 320 -9.89 -6.81 1.87
N ALA A 321 -8.62 -7.23 1.92
CA ALA A 321 -8.05 -8.14 0.95
C ALA A 321 -8.89 -9.43 0.83
N ARG A 322 -9.24 -10.05 1.97
CA ARG A 322 -10.07 -11.27 1.97
C ARG A 322 -11.46 -11.03 1.39
N ARG A 323 -12.11 -9.89 1.72
CA ARG A 323 -13.44 -9.56 1.18
C ARG A 323 -13.40 -9.39 -0.33
N HIS A 324 -12.45 -8.61 -0.84
CA HIS A 324 -12.29 -8.37 -2.27
C HIS A 324 -11.93 -9.65 -3.04
N LEU A 325 -11.01 -10.47 -2.53
CA LEU A 325 -10.61 -11.72 -3.20
C LEU A 325 -11.73 -12.77 -3.21
N ALA A 326 -12.50 -12.87 -2.13
CA ALA A 326 -13.67 -13.75 -2.10
C ALA A 326 -14.76 -13.30 -3.09
N ALA A 327 -15.03 -11.98 -3.18
CA ALA A 327 -15.94 -11.42 -4.17
C ALA A 327 -15.43 -11.66 -5.61
N SER A 328 -14.14 -11.45 -5.84
CA SER A 328 -13.47 -11.73 -7.12
C SER A 328 -13.72 -13.17 -7.57
N ARG A 329 -13.45 -14.14 -6.69
CA ARG A 329 -13.64 -15.57 -6.99
C ARG A 329 -15.07 -15.89 -7.41
N VAL A 330 -16.06 -15.44 -6.65
CA VAL A 330 -17.49 -15.65 -6.98
C VAL A 330 -17.84 -15.08 -8.36
N LEU A 331 -17.37 -13.87 -8.67
CA LEU A 331 -17.62 -13.20 -9.94
C LEU A 331 -16.92 -13.92 -11.10
N LEU A 332 -15.67 -14.36 -10.93
CA LEU A 332 -14.91 -15.05 -11.96
C LEU A 332 -15.43 -16.47 -12.20
N ASP A 333 -15.87 -17.17 -11.18
CA ASP A 333 -16.56 -18.46 -11.30
C ASP A 333 -17.87 -18.31 -12.08
N SER A 334 -18.66 -17.29 -11.76
CA SER A 334 -19.89 -16.96 -12.49
C SER A 334 -19.62 -16.60 -13.97
N ALA A 335 -18.50 -15.94 -14.23
CA ALA A 335 -18.03 -15.62 -15.58
C ALA A 335 -17.38 -16.82 -16.30
N ARG A 336 -17.26 -17.99 -15.65
CA ARG A 336 -16.55 -19.18 -16.11
C ARG A 336 -15.08 -18.94 -16.48
N ASP A 337 -14.46 -17.94 -15.84
CA ASP A 337 -13.03 -17.66 -15.94
C ASP A 337 -12.26 -18.51 -14.92
N ARG A 338 -12.00 -19.77 -15.28
CA ARG A 338 -11.28 -20.70 -14.41
C ARG A 338 -9.88 -20.21 -14.05
N TRP A 339 -9.21 -19.54 -15.00
CA TRP A 339 -7.90 -18.97 -14.77
C TRP A 339 -7.94 -17.83 -13.74
N GLY A 340 -8.86 -16.90 -13.92
CA GLY A 340 -9.06 -15.80 -12.99
C GLY A 340 -9.45 -16.30 -11.58
N SER A 341 -10.38 -17.26 -11.52
CA SER A 341 -10.80 -17.87 -10.23
C SER A 341 -9.63 -18.53 -9.50
N ALA A 342 -8.81 -19.34 -10.18
CA ALA A 342 -7.63 -19.94 -9.59
C ALA A 342 -6.58 -18.90 -9.13
N THR A 343 -6.41 -17.81 -9.88
CA THR A 343 -5.54 -16.70 -9.50
C THR A 343 -6.07 -16.01 -8.23
N ALA A 344 -7.39 -15.82 -8.11
CA ALA A 344 -8.01 -15.27 -6.89
C ALA A 344 -7.81 -16.21 -5.68
N MET A 345 -7.92 -17.54 -5.87
CA MET A 345 -7.61 -18.53 -4.84
C MET A 345 -6.16 -18.44 -4.36
N THR A 346 -5.22 -18.28 -5.29
CA THR A 346 -3.79 -18.14 -4.97
C THR A 346 -3.53 -16.87 -4.15
N ALA A 347 -4.17 -15.75 -4.50
CA ALA A 347 -4.10 -14.51 -3.74
C ALA A 347 -4.76 -14.64 -2.35
N GLU A 348 -5.94 -15.28 -2.27
CA GLU A 348 -6.63 -15.54 -0.99
C GLU A 348 -5.77 -16.43 -0.08
N ALA A 349 -5.04 -17.40 -0.64
CA ALA A 349 -4.10 -18.23 0.11
C ALA A 349 -2.98 -17.40 0.75
N SER A 350 -2.48 -16.36 0.04
CA SER A 350 -1.50 -15.44 0.61
C SER A 350 -2.06 -14.64 1.79
N VAL A 351 -3.32 -14.21 1.72
CA VAL A 351 -4.00 -13.54 2.84
C VAL A 351 -4.15 -14.49 4.03
N ARG A 352 -4.60 -15.74 3.80
CA ARG A 352 -4.71 -16.76 4.86
C ARG A 352 -3.37 -17.06 5.51
N TRP A 353 -2.32 -17.14 4.70
CA TRP A 353 -0.95 -17.30 5.19
C TRP A 353 -0.55 -16.17 6.14
N ALA A 354 -0.79 -14.91 5.73
CA ALA A 354 -0.45 -13.73 6.52
C ALA A 354 -1.17 -13.69 7.89
N VAL A 355 -2.40 -14.19 7.95
CA VAL A 355 -3.17 -14.30 9.22
C VAL A 355 -2.96 -15.63 9.95
N ARG A 356 -1.95 -16.43 9.54
CA ARG A 356 -1.56 -17.73 10.14
C ARG A 356 -2.60 -18.85 9.99
N ASP A 357 -3.55 -18.74 9.09
CA ASP A 357 -4.41 -19.87 8.66
C ASP A 357 -3.67 -20.70 7.61
N TRP A 358 -2.64 -21.42 8.03
CA TRP A 358 -1.74 -22.15 7.13
C TRP A 358 -2.42 -23.36 6.45
N ALA A 359 -3.33 -24.03 7.17
CA ALA A 359 -4.07 -25.17 6.62
C ALA A 359 -5.04 -24.71 5.51
N GLY A 360 -5.74 -23.61 5.74
CA GLY A 360 -6.62 -22.99 4.74
C GLY A 360 -5.85 -22.48 3.52
N ALA A 361 -4.65 -21.92 3.73
CA ALA A 361 -3.78 -21.49 2.64
C ALA A 361 -3.34 -22.67 1.75
N ASP A 362 -2.83 -23.78 2.31
CA ASP A 362 -2.41 -24.95 1.54
C ASP A 362 -3.58 -25.64 0.81
N SER A 363 -4.77 -25.66 1.43
CA SER A 363 -5.98 -26.19 0.78
C SER A 363 -6.34 -25.40 -0.47
N LEU A 364 -6.39 -24.06 -0.37
CA LEU A 364 -6.70 -23.19 -1.52
C LEU A 364 -5.67 -23.33 -2.65
N LEU A 365 -4.38 -23.45 -2.32
CA LEU A 365 -3.34 -23.63 -3.33
C LEU A 365 -3.45 -24.99 -4.03
N ARG A 366 -3.85 -26.08 -3.34
CA ARG A 366 -4.12 -27.36 -3.98
C ARG A 366 -5.31 -27.30 -4.94
N ASP A 367 -6.38 -26.62 -4.53
CA ASP A 367 -7.56 -26.45 -5.36
C ASP A 367 -7.24 -25.62 -6.60
N ALA A 368 -6.48 -24.51 -6.43
CA ALA A 368 -6.00 -23.67 -7.53
C ALA A 368 -5.09 -24.46 -8.49
N GLU A 369 -4.13 -25.25 -7.97
CA GLU A 369 -3.24 -26.09 -8.76
C GLU A 369 -4.05 -27.08 -9.63
N THR A 370 -5.05 -27.73 -9.03
CA THR A 370 -5.92 -28.68 -9.72
C THR A 370 -6.70 -28.01 -10.86
N GLN A 371 -7.27 -26.85 -10.61
CA GLN A 371 -8.05 -26.08 -11.61
C GLN A 371 -7.16 -25.56 -12.74
N LEU A 372 -5.94 -25.10 -12.44
CA LEU A 372 -4.96 -24.66 -13.43
C LEU A 372 -4.46 -25.79 -14.29
N ALA A 373 -4.18 -26.96 -13.71
CA ALA A 373 -3.77 -28.15 -14.43
C ALA A 373 -4.85 -28.62 -15.43
N GLN A 374 -6.13 -28.60 -15.02
CA GLN A 374 -7.26 -28.91 -15.91
C GLN A 374 -7.42 -27.91 -17.07
N SER A 375 -6.98 -26.67 -16.89
CA SER A 375 -7.00 -25.65 -17.95
C SER A 375 -5.80 -25.68 -18.88
N GLY A 376 -4.81 -26.55 -18.62
CA GLY A 376 -3.57 -26.67 -19.40
C GLY A 376 -2.56 -25.53 -19.15
N ASN A 377 -2.74 -24.73 -18.08
CA ASN A 377 -1.86 -23.60 -17.78
C ASN A 377 -0.65 -24.01 -16.94
N THR A 378 0.33 -24.61 -17.60
CA THR A 378 1.56 -25.16 -16.95
C THR A 378 2.38 -24.12 -16.22
N SER A 379 2.46 -22.88 -16.72
CA SER A 379 3.20 -21.80 -16.07
C SER A 379 2.64 -21.50 -14.68
N GLN A 380 1.32 -21.36 -14.57
CA GLN A 380 0.68 -21.03 -13.30
C GLN A 380 0.62 -22.21 -12.32
N VAL A 381 0.59 -23.43 -12.83
CA VAL A 381 0.80 -24.61 -12.00
C VAL A 381 2.18 -24.54 -11.33
N LEU A 382 3.22 -24.18 -12.10
CA LEU A 382 4.57 -23.98 -11.55
C LEU A 382 4.59 -22.89 -10.47
N ASP A 383 4.01 -21.71 -10.76
CA ASP A 383 3.94 -20.60 -9.81
C ASP A 383 3.24 -21.01 -8.50
N THR A 384 2.14 -21.76 -8.59
CA THR A 384 1.38 -22.26 -7.44
C THR A 384 2.22 -23.27 -6.63
N ARG A 385 2.95 -24.17 -7.28
CA ARG A 385 3.87 -25.12 -6.63
C ARG A 385 5.04 -24.42 -5.93
N VAL A 386 5.62 -23.40 -6.56
CA VAL A 386 6.65 -22.56 -5.96
C VAL A 386 6.11 -21.83 -4.73
N GLN A 387 4.87 -21.34 -4.77
CA GLN A 387 4.27 -20.71 -3.59
C GLN A 387 4.08 -21.70 -2.44
N ARG A 388 3.62 -22.93 -2.73
CA ARG A 388 3.55 -24.01 -1.73
C ARG A 388 4.92 -24.40 -1.19
N LEU A 389 5.95 -24.43 -2.05
CA LEU A 389 7.34 -24.62 -1.65
C LEU A 389 7.80 -23.52 -0.68
N ARG A 390 7.55 -22.26 -1.01
CA ARG A 390 7.88 -21.13 -0.13
C ARG A 390 7.21 -21.25 1.24
N TYR A 391 5.93 -21.64 1.28
CA TYR A 391 5.22 -21.86 2.54
C TYR A 391 5.77 -23.04 3.35
N ALA A 392 6.16 -24.11 2.69
CA ALA A 392 6.82 -25.25 3.35
C ALA A 392 8.18 -24.85 3.94
N LEU A 393 9.00 -24.11 3.18
CA LEU A 393 10.29 -23.57 3.65
C LEU A 393 10.11 -22.64 4.85
N ALA A 394 9.15 -21.71 4.79
CA ALA A 394 8.88 -20.77 5.88
C ALA A 394 8.41 -21.46 7.17
N ARG A 395 7.72 -22.60 7.05
CA ARG A 395 7.31 -23.43 8.19
C ARG A 395 8.35 -24.45 8.64
N ARG A 396 9.46 -24.54 7.93
CA ARG A 396 10.50 -25.58 8.15
C ARG A 396 9.97 -27.00 8.00
N ASP A 397 8.96 -27.15 7.16
CA ASP A 397 8.46 -28.46 6.76
C ASP A 397 9.37 -28.99 5.63
N TRP A 398 10.58 -29.44 6.03
CA TRP A 398 11.63 -29.86 5.09
C TRP A 398 11.21 -31.02 4.20
N PRO A 399 10.48 -32.05 4.69
CA PRO A 399 9.94 -33.10 3.84
C PRO A 399 9.02 -32.54 2.76
N ARG A 400 8.08 -31.65 3.14
CA ARG A 400 7.15 -31.02 2.21
C ARG A 400 7.85 -30.10 1.22
N ALA A 401 8.82 -29.31 1.69
CA ALA A 401 9.64 -28.46 0.83
C ALA A 401 10.39 -29.27 -0.23
N THR A 402 10.98 -30.43 0.16
CA THR A 402 11.67 -31.33 -0.76
C THR A 402 10.71 -31.89 -1.82
N GLU A 403 9.52 -32.33 -1.41
CA GLU A 403 8.47 -32.82 -2.31
C GLU A 403 8.06 -31.73 -3.32
N MET A 404 7.76 -30.51 -2.83
CA MET A 404 7.31 -29.40 -3.68
C MET A 404 8.41 -28.96 -4.67
N LEU A 405 9.67 -28.94 -4.25
CA LEU A 405 10.80 -28.63 -5.12
C LEU A 405 10.93 -29.66 -6.25
N ALA A 406 10.78 -30.95 -5.95
CA ALA A 406 10.79 -32.00 -6.95
C ALA A 406 9.64 -31.87 -7.96
N LEU A 407 8.41 -31.59 -7.47
CA LEU A 407 7.23 -31.35 -8.31
C LEU A 407 7.37 -30.08 -9.18
N ALA A 408 8.00 -29.01 -8.65
CA ALA A 408 8.27 -27.80 -9.43
C ALA A 408 9.27 -28.11 -10.56
N ARG A 409 10.33 -28.83 -10.28
CA ARG A 409 11.33 -29.27 -11.30
C ARG A 409 10.71 -30.13 -12.40
N ASP A 410 9.83 -31.10 -12.05
CA ASP A 410 9.11 -31.90 -13.03
C ASP A 410 8.23 -31.04 -13.95
N THR A 411 7.60 -29.98 -13.42
CA THR A 411 6.78 -29.06 -14.20
C THR A 411 7.59 -28.29 -15.24
N THR A 412 8.80 -27.84 -14.90
CA THR A 412 9.68 -27.12 -15.84
C THR A 412 10.20 -28.03 -16.94
N MET A 413 10.45 -29.29 -16.66
CA MET A 413 10.93 -30.27 -17.65
C MET A 413 9.83 -30.63 -18.68
N ARG A 414 8.56 -30.61 -18.27
CA ARG A 414 7.41 -30.93 -19.15
C ARG A 414 6.85 -29.71 -19.87
N GLY A 415 7.02 -28.52 -19.34
CA GLY A 415 6.49 -27.26 -19.89
C GLY A 415 7.62 -26.38 -20.43
N ARG A 416 7.54 -25.97 -21.70
CA ARG A 416 8.34 -24.86 -22.20
C ARG A 416 7.78 -23.54 -21.61
N SER A 417 7.92 -23.37 -20.28
CA SER A 417 7.49 -22.15 -19.59
C SER A 417 8.47 -21.03 -19.94
N ALA A 418 7.92 -19.93 -20.45
CA ALA A 418 8.70 -18.72 -20.74
C ALA A 418 9.11 -17.94 -19.48
N ALA A 419 8.59 -18.28 -18.31
CA ALA A 419 8.93 -17.65 -17.05
C ALA A 419 10.07 -18.42 -16.38
N TYR A 420 11.24 -17.78 -16.25
CA TYR A 420 12.36 -18.30 -15.50
C TYR A 420 12.01 -18.28 -14.00
N VAL A 421 11.90 -19.46 -13.41
CA VAL A 421 11.83 -19.62 -11.95
C VAL A 421 13.17 -20.22 -11.49
N ASP A 422 13.86 -19.50 -10.61
CA ASP A 422 15.16 -19.92 -10.09
C ASP A 422 15.00 -21.03 -9.02
N LEU A 423 14.83 -22.28 -9.48
CA LEU A 423 14.68 -23.42 -8.59
C LEU A 423 15.99 -23.78 -7.86
N ASP A 424 17.15 -23.38 -8.37
CA ASP A 424 18.43 -23.54 -7.66
C ASP A 424 18.54 -22.60 -6.46
N TYR A 425 17.91 -21.42 -6.51
CA TYR A 425 17.77 -20.56 -5.34
C TYR A 425 16.96 -21.24 -4.22
N TYR A 426 15.83 -21.87 -4.56
CA TYR A 426 15.02 -22.60 -3.56
C TYR A 426 15.74 -23.88 -3.05
N ASP A 427 16.56 -24.53 -3.87
CA ASP A 427 17.44 -25.62 -3.44
C ASP A 427 18.45 -25.13 -2.38
N ALA A 428 19.01 -23.93 -2.60
CA ALA A 428 19.90 -23.31 -1.63
C ALA A 428 19.19 -22.98 -0.31
N LEU A 429 17.96 -22.46 -0.35
CA LEU A 429 17.17 -22.20 0.86
C LEU A 429 16.90 -23.50 1.65
N LEU A 430 16.53 -24.58 0.97
CA LEU A 430 16.33 -25.89 1.58
C LEU A 430 17.63 -26.42 2.20
N ALA A 431 18.75 -26.25 1.52
CA ALA A 431 20.07 -26.67 2.02
C ALA A 431 20.50 -25.85 3.26
N LEU A 432 20.28 -24.53 3.27
CA LEU A 432 20.53 -23.68 4.44
C LEU A 432 19.67 -24.10 5.63
N GLY A 433 18.36 -24.25 5.41
CA GLY A 433 17.43 -24.65 6.46
C GLY A 433 17.69 -26.04 7.05
N THR A 434 18.32 -26.94 6.28
CA THR A 434 18.70 -28.30 6.72
C THR A 434 20.15 -28.39 7.19
N GLY A 435 20.86 -27.28 7.39
CA GLY A 435 22.22 -27.24 7.92
C GLY A 435 23.31 -27.71 6.95
N ARG A 436 23.10 -27.59 5.64
CA ARG A 436 24.04 -27.98 4.57
C ARG A 436 24.57 -26.76 3.80
N PRO A 437 25.35 -25.86 4.44
CA PRO A 437 25.75 -24.59 3.82
C PRO A 437 26.66 -24.76 2.58
N ASN A 438 27.41 -25.85 2.49
CA ASN A 438 28.23 -26.13 1.30
C ASN A 438 27.38 -26.50 0.08
N ASP A 439 26.28 -27.24 0.28
CA ASP A 439 25.33 -27.53 -0.81
C ASP A 439 24.55 -26.28 -1.22
N ALA A 440 24.19 -25.45 -0.27
CA ALA A 440 23.57 -24.14 -0.54
C ALA A 440 24.48 -23.27 -1.42
N ARG A 441 25.77 -23.17 -1.08
CA ARG A 441 26.75 -22.43 -1.87
C ARG A 441 26.83 -22.96 -3.31
N LYS A 442 26.91 -24.29 -3.49
CA LYS A 442 26.93 -24.92 -4.83
C LYS A 442 25.66 -24.63 -5.62
N ALA A 443 24.50 -24.66 -4.98
CA ALA A 443 23.21 -24.33 -5.61
C ALA A 443 23.16 -22.84 -6.03
N LEU A 444 23.61 -21.92 -5.18
CA LEU A 444 23.72 -20.49 -5.53
C LEU A 444 24.73 -20.24 -6.66
N ASP A 445 25.83 -20.99 -6.72
CA ASP A 445 26.77 -20.92 -7.84
C ASP A 445 26.12 -21.37 -9.17
N ARG A 446 25.21 -22.35 -9.16
CA ARG A 446 24.42 -22.75 -10.35
C ARG A 446 23.44 -21.65 -10.75
N SER A 447 22.66 -21.16 -9.80
CA SER A 447 21.70 -20.06 -9.95
C SER A 447 22.35 -18.82 -10.58
N GLN A 448 23.48 -18.37 -10.04
CA GLN A 448 24.21 -17.22 -10.56
C GLN A 448 24.80 -17.42 -11.97
N ARG A 449 25.30 -18.64 -12.27
CA ARG A 449 25.78 -18.95 -13.64
C ARG A 449 24.64 -18.93 -14.66
N GLU A 450 23.46 -19.37 -14.29
CA GLU A 450 22.30 -19.34 -15.17
C GLU A 450 21.79 -17.93 -15.39
N ALA A 451 21.70 -17.11 -14.35
CA ALA A 451 21.40 -15.68 -14.46
C ALA A 451 22.40 -14.96 -15.38
N ALA A 452 23.70 -15.23 -15.22
CA ALA A 452 24.73 -14.64 -16.06
C ALA A 452 24.62 -15.05 -17.55
N ARG A 453 24.20 -16.29 -17.84
CA ARG A 453 23.91 -16.74 -19.23
C ARG A 453 22.73 -16.00 -19.84
N ALA A 454 21.75 -15.62 -19.00
CA ALA A 454 20.60 -14.80 -19.40
C ALA A 454 20.96 -13.30 -19.51
N GLY A 455 22.19 -12.90 -19.20
CA GLY A 455 22.63 -11.49 -19.17
C GLY A 455 22.11 -10.73 -17.93
N GLU A 456 21.62 -11.43 -16.92
CA GLU A 456 21.09 -10.83 -15.70
C GLU A 456 22.13 -10.88 -14.57
N PRO A 457 22.36 -9.76 -13.88
CA PRO A 457 23.27 -9.76 -12.73
C PRO A 457 22.59 -10.43 -11.51
N PRO A 458 23.36 -11.00 -10.56
CA PRO A 458 22.80 -11.62 -9.37
C PRO A 458 21.84 -10.70 -8.60
N THR A 459 20.75 -11.24 -8.10
CA THR A 459 19.82 -10.49 -7.23
C THR A 459 20.46 -10.23 -5.87
N TYR A 460 19.93 -9.25 -5.10
CA TYR A 460 20.41 -9.02 -3.73
C TYR A 460 20.18 -10.23 -2.82
N LEU A 461 19.08 -10.97 -3.02
CA LEU A 461 18.77 -12.19 -2.28
C LEU A 461 19.78 -13.32 -2.51
N GLN A 462 20.12 -13.57 -3.77
CA GLN A 462 21.16 -14.55 -4.10
C GLN A 462 22.50 -14.19 -3.42
N LEU A 463 22.85 -12.90 -3.41
CA LEU A 463 24.08 -12.41 -2.76
C LEU A 463 23.98 -12.50 -1.22
N ALA A 464 22.83 -12.18 -0.63
CA ALA A 464 22.61 -12.24 0.82
C ALA A 464 22.63 -13.68 1.32
N ARG A 465 21.95 -14.60 0.64
CA ARG A 465 22.00 -16.04 0.97
C ARG A 465 23.37 -16.67 0.72
N ARG A 466 24.13 -16.15 -0.25
CA ARG A 466 25.53 -16.54 -0.40
C ARG A 466 26.36 -16.08 0.80
N ALA A 467 26.18 -14.84 1.24
CA ALA A 467 26.88 -14.34 2.43
C ALA A 467 26.55 -15.19 3.68
N GLU A 468 25.30 -15.58 3.85
CA GLU A 468 24.87 -16.49 4.91
C GLU A 468 25.57 -17.86 4.83
N ALA A 469 25.60 -18.49 3.65
CA ALA A 469 26.27 -19.76 3.44
C ALA A 469 27.77 -19.68 3.73
N GLU A 470 28.46 -18.62 3.29
CA GLU A 470 29.90 -18.39 3.53
C GLU A 470 30.16 -18.12 5.03
N ALA A 471 29.28 -17.38 5.72
CA ALA A 471 29.38 -17.15 7.16
C ALA A 471 29.26 -18.45 7.97
N LEU A 472 28.29 -19.32 7.60
CA LEU A 472 28.12 -20.63 8.21
C LEU A 472 29.30 -21.58 7.95
N LEU A 473 30.05 -21.36 6.86
CA LEU A 473 31.30 -22.09 6.54
C LEU A 473 32.54 -21.46 7.20
N GLY A 474 32.38 -20.38 7.99
CA GLY A 474 33.49 -19.68 8.65
C GLY A 474 34.32 -18.80 7.72
N ARG A 475 33.87 -18.53 6.50
CA ARG A 475 34.56 -17.72 5.48
C ARG A 475 34.14 -16.26 5.57
N LEU A 476 34.55 -15.59 6.65
CA LEU A 476 34.00 -14.28 7.02
C LEU A 476 34.29 -13.19 5.99
N ASP A 477 35.50 -13.14 5.41
CA ASP A 477 35.85 -12.12 4.40
C ASP A 477 34.94 -12.21 3.15
N THR A 478 34.70 -13.42 2.67
CA THR A 478 33.80 -13.65 1.52
C THR A 478 32.34 -13.41 1.87
N ALA A 479 31.93 -13.71 3.10
CA ALA A 479 30.59 -13.42 3.61
C ALA A 479 30.36 -11.89 3.65
N GLU A 480 31.32 -11.16 4.21
CA GLU A 480 31.27 -9.70 4.31
C GLU A 480 31.23 -9.04 2.92
N ALA A 481 32.09 -9.48 1.98
CA ALA A 481 32.11 -8.97 0.61
C ALA A 481 30.78 -9.22 -0.12
N SER A 482 30.20 -10.43 0.04
CA SER A 482 28.92 -10.80 -0.57
C SER A 482 27.76 -10.00 0.02
N LEU A 483 27.74 -9.79 1.35
CA LEU A 483 26.71 -8.98 2.00
C LEU A 483 26.81 -7.51 1.61
N ARG A 484 28.02 -6.96 1.51
CA ARG A 484 28.25 -5.60 1.03
C ARG A 484 27.74 -5.39 -0.40
N ALA A 485 27.96 -6.37 -1.27
CA ALA A 485 27.43 -6.34 -2.65
C ALA A 485 25.90 -6.44 -2.67
N ALA A 486 25.30 -7.29 -1.82
CA ALA A 486 23.85 -7.40 -1.66
C ALA A 486 23.24 -6.06 -1.23
N MET A 487 23.77 -5.44 -0.17
CA MET A 487 23.29 -4.15 0.34
C MET A 487 23.41 -3.03 -0.70
N ALA A 488 24.53 -2.96 -1.42
CA ALA A 488 24.70 -1.98 -2.49
C ALA A 488 23.68 -2.16 -3.62
N ARG A 489 23.29 -3.41 -3.92
CA ARG A 489 22.26 -3.68 -4.91
C ARG A 489 20.86 -3.31 -4.40
N PHE A 490 20.55 -3.63 -3.16
CA PHE A 490 19.29 -3.25 -2.52
C PHE A 490 19.12 -1.73 -2.49
N GLU A 491 20.16 -0.98 -2.11
CA GLU A 491 20.12 0.49 -2.09
C GLU A 491 19.88 1.08 -3.50
N ARG A 492 20.51 0.53 -4.53
CA ARG A 492 20.23 0.96 -5.94
C ARG A 492 18.78 0.66 -6.34
N TYR A 493 18.26 -0.51 -5.95
CA TYR A 493 16.85 -0.86 -6.21
C TYR A 493 15.90 0.10 -5.50
N ARG A 494 16.14 0.40 -4.24
CA ARG A 494 15.34 1.35 -3.46
C ARG A 494 15.44 2.77 -4.04
N ALA A 495 16.63 3.20 -4.42
CA ALA A 495 16.88 4.51 -5.03
C ALA A 495 16.24 4.70 -6.42
N SER A 496 15.89 3.61 -7.10
CA SER A 496 15.16 3.67 -8.38
C SER A 496 13.66 3.90 -8.21
N ARG A 497 13.13 3.98 -6.97
CA ARG A 497 11.72 4.16 -6.67
C ARG A 497 11.41 5.64 -6.43
N GLU A 498 10.50 6.20 -7.24
CA GLU A 498 10.20 7.64 -7.26
C GLU A 498 9.34 8.07 -6.06
N THR A 499 8.31 7.28 -5.71
CA THR A 499 7.39 7.64 -4.63
C THR A 499 7.71 6.94 -3.32
N ARG A 500 7.23 7.52 -2.19
CA ARG A 500 7.32 6.90 -0.85
C ARG A 500 6.62 5.54 -0.83
N GLU A 501 5.42 5.45 -1.43
CA GLU A 501 4.65 4.21 -1.51
C GLU A 501 5.42 3.11 -2.24
N GLN A 502 6.08 3.45 -3.36
CA GLN A 502 6.95 2.53 -4.09
C GLN A 502 8.15 2.07 -3.27
N ARG A 503 8.75 2.96 -2.47
CA ARG A 503 9.88 2.62 -1.58
C ARG A 503 9.45 1.73 -0.42
N LEU A 504 8.28 2.00 0.19
CA LEU A 504 7.70 1.13 1.22
C LEU A 504 7.31 -0.24 0.65
N ALA A 505 6.73 -0.29 -0.54
CA ALA A 505 6.42 -1.53 -1.23
C ALA A 505 7.69 -2.33 -1.60
N ALA A 506 8.81 -1.64 -1.85
CA ALA A 506 10.10 -2.26 -2.14
C ALA A 506 10.75 -2.93 -0.91
N LEU A 507 10.36 -2.54 0.30
CA LEU A 507 10.80 -3.19 1.55
C LEU A 507 10.15 -4.56 1.78
N GLY A 508 9.11 -4.89 0.99
CA GLY A 508 8.48 -6.20 0.97
C GLY A 508 7.67 -6.55 2.22
N TYR A 509 7.09 -7.74 2.17
CA TYR A 509 6.52 -8.39 3.35
C TYR A 509 7.61 -9.23 4.03
N ALA A 510 7.60 -9.30 5.35
CA ALA A 510 8.50 -10.16 6.09
C ALA A 510 8.47 -11.60 5.54
N GLY A 511 9.64 -12.09 5.12
CA GLY A 511 9.78 -13.39 4.47
C GLY A 511 9.44 -13.40 2.97
N ASP A 512 9.18 -12.26 2.34
CA ASP A 512 9.07 -12.15 0.89
C ASP A 512 10.46 -12.06 0.23
N GLU A 513 10.49 -12.24 -1.10
CA GLU A 513 11.70 -12.14 -1.93
C GLU A 513 12.39 -10.76 -1.89
N ASN A 514 11.75 -9.78 -1.26
CA ASN A 514 12.24 -8.40 -1.13
C ASN A 514 12.59 -7.97 0.30
N ASP A 515 12.66 -8.93 1.25
CA ASP A 515 13.01 -8.63 2.64
C ASP A 515 14.51 -8.27 2.76
N PRO A 516 14.87 -7.02 3.16
CA PRO A 516 16.26 -6.58 3.25
C PRO A 516 17.04 -7.29 4.37
N ASP A 517 16.36 -7.92 5.34
CA ASP A 517 16.96 -8.58 6.50
C ASP A 517 17.38 -10.03 6.20
N VAL A 518 17.05 -10.55 5.02
CA VAL A 518 17.37 -11.93 4.62
C VAL A 518 18.87 -12.24 4.72
N GLY A 519 19.23 -13.21 5.58
CA GLY A 519 20.60 -13.69 5.77
C GLY A 519 21.52 -12.73 6.53
N VAL A 520 21.06 -11.51 6.83
CA VAL A 520 21.87 -10.47 7.49
C VAL A 520 22.19 -10.88 8.92
N ALA A 521 21.21 -11.36 9.68
CA ALA A 521 21.40 -11.70 11.08
C ALA A 521 22.42 -12.82 11.30
N THR A 522 22.47 -13.80 10.43
CA THR A 522 23.49 -14.88 10.47
C THR A 522 24.89 -14.32 10.26
N VAL A 523 25.08 -13.46 9.24
CA VAL A 523 26.39 -12.83 8.97
C VAL A 523 26.80 -11.89 10.09
N VAL A 524 25.88 -11.05 10.58
CA VAL A 524 26.10 -10.12 11.71
C VAL A 524 26.54 -10.90 12.96
N ALA A 525 25.87 -11.99 13.29
CA ALA A 525 26.24 -12.84 14.43
C ALA A 525 27.60 -13.52 14.25
N ALA A 526 27.93 -13.98 13.04
CA ALA A 526 29.23 -14.59 12.76
C ALA A 526 30.38 -13.57 12.89
N LEU A 527 30.21 -12.37 12.34
CA LEU A 527 31.16 -11.25 12.47
C LEU A 527 31.33 -10.82 13.93
N ALA A 528 30.23 -10.70 14.67
CA ALA A 528 30.24 -10.32 16.09
C ALA A 528 31.01 -11.35 16.95
N ARG A 529 30.78 -12.66 16.72
CA ARG A 529 31.53 -13.74 17.41
C ARG A 529 33.03 -13.71 17.11
N ALA A 530 33.39 -13.30 15.91
CA ALA A 530 34.80 -13.19 15.50
C ALA A 530 35.47 -11.86 15.95
N GLY A 531 34.72 -10.97 16.62
CA GLY A 531 35.25 -9.69 17.07
C GLY A 531 35.21 -8.57 16.02
N HIS A 532 34.63 -8.81 14.83
CA HIS A 532 34.44 -7.81 13.79
C HIS A 532 33.21 -6.94 14.07
N THR A 533 33.16 -6.37 15.30
CA THR A 533 31.94 -5.71 15.83
C THR A 533 31.54 -4.48 15.02
N THR A 534 32.52 -3.74 14.48
CA THR A 534 32.25 -2.55 13.64
C THR A 534 31.48 -2.93 12.37
N SER A 535 32.00 -3.89 11.60
CA SER A 535 31.31 -4.37 10.38
C SER A 535 29.94 -4.98 10.71
N ALA A 536 29.85 -5.74 11.81
CA ALA A 536 28.59 -6.33 12.27
C ALA A 536 27.53 -5.27 12.58
N PHE A 537 27.90 -4.21 13.32
CA PHE A 537 27.01 -3.09 13.61
C PHE A 537 26.60 -2.35 12.33
N ASP A 538 27.56 -2.01 11.47
CA ASP A 538 27.31 -1.26 10.25
C ASP A 538 26.31 -1.98 9.32
N PHE A 539 26.41 -3.31 9.22
CA PHE A 539 25.42 -4.11 8.46
C PHE A 539 24.05 -4.13 9.14
N SER A 540 24.01 -4.29 10.46
CA SER A 540 22.77 -4.29 11.22
C SER A 540 22.01 -2.96 11.11
N GLU A 541 22.71 -1.82 11.12
CA GLU A 541 22.09 -0.50 11.04
C GLU A 541 21.53 -0.19 9.64
N ARG A 542 22.11 -0.79 8.58
CA ARG A 542 21.70 -0.55 7.21
C ARG A 542 20.29 -1.04 6.87
N THR A 543 19.73 -1.95 7.64
CA THR A 543 18.40 -2.51 7.42
C THR A 543 17.31 -1.82 8.24
N LYS A 544 17.66 -0.82 9.08
CA LYS A 544 16.73 -0.23 10.06
C LYS A 544 16.26 1.17 9.70
N ALA A 545 14.95 1.37 9.80
CA ALA A 545 14.26 2.67 9.74
C ALA A 545 14.70 3.57 8.55
N ARG A 546 14.99 2.97 7.40
CA ARG A 546 15.59 3.65 6.25
C ARG A 546 14.66 4.72 5.66
N GLU A 547 13.38 4.41 5.49
CA GLU A 547 12.43 5.37 4.92
C GLU A 547 12.13 6.52 5.88
N LEU A 548 12.11 6.26 7.19
CA LEU A 548 11.98 7.31 8.18
C LEU A 548 13.18 8.26 8.15
N LEU A 549 14.40 7.71 8.09
CA LEU A 549 15.63 8.51 8.05
C LEU A 549 15.68 9.41 6.80
N ASP A 550 15.31 8.85 5.64
CA ASP A 550 15.22 9.61 4.39
C ASP A 550 14.09 10.65 4.43
N GLY A 551 12.95 10.34 5.05
CA GLY A 551 11.84 11.28 5.27
C GLY A 551 12.25 12.47 6.13
N MET A 552 12.97 12.21 7.22
CA MET A 552 13.53 13.25 8.09
C MET A 552 14.51 14.17 7.33
N ALA A 553 15.37 13.59 6.50
CA ALA A 553 16.35 14.36 5.72
C ALA A 553 15.70 15.18 4.59
N ARG A 554 14.72 14.62 3.89
CA ARG A 554 13.91 15.36 2.90
C ARG A 554 13.25 16.58 3.54
N ARG A 555 12.67 16.39 4.73
CA ARG A 555 12.04 17.49 5.46
C ARG A 555 13.04 18.56 5.87
N GLU A 556 14.22 18.19 6.30
CA GLU A 556 15.28 19.13 6.64
C GLU A 556 15.74 19.93 5.43
N ALA A 557 15.92 19.26 4.31
CA ALA A 557 16.23 19.90 3.02
C ALA A 557 15.13 20.89 2.59
N LEU A 558 13.85 20.60 2.83
CA LEU A 558 12.74 21.51 2.52
C LEU A 558 12.66 22.75 3.43
N ARG A 559 13.34 22.76 4.56
CA ARG A 559 13.46 23.92 5.45
C ARG A 559 14.57 24.87 5.01
N ASP A 560 15.44 24.46 4.10
CA ASP A 560 16.48 25.33 3.55
C ASP A 560 15.85 26.36 2.60
N PRO A 561 16.07 27.68 2.80
CA PRO A 561 15.54 28.71 1.92
C PRO A 561 15.95 28.58 0.45
N SER A 562 17.06 27.88 0.16
CA SER A 562 17.48 27.59 -1.22
C SER A 562 16.50 26.69 -1.98
N THR A 563 15.60 25.99 -1.27
CA THR A 563 14.57 25.09 -1.84
C THR A 563 13.23 25.80 -2.14
N ASP A 564 13.14 27.12 -2.01
CA ASP A 564 11.92 27.87 -2.37
C ASP A 564 11.63 27.84 -3.87
N ARG A 565 12.63 27.52 -4.71
CA ARG A 565 12.43 27.30 -6.14
C ARG A 565 11.78 25.94 -6.41
N PRO A 566 10.73 25.86 -7.27
CA PRO A 566 10.00 24.60 -7.54
C PRO A 566 10.91 23.43 -7.93
N GLU A 567 11.90 23.67 -8.79
CA GLU A 567 12.84 22.62 -9.24
C GLU A 567 13.77 22.12 -8.12
N ALA A 568 14.26 23.03 -7.25
CA ALA A 568 15.05 22.66 -6.08
C ALA A 568 14.23 21.90 -5.05
N ARG A 569 12.95 22.29 -4.88
CA ARG A 569 12.00 21.60 -4.01
C ARG A 569 11.70 20.19 -4.51
N GLU A 570 11.46 20.02 -5.79
CA GLU A 570 11.26 18.71 -6.41
C GLU A 570 12.50 17.82 -6.28
N ALA A 571 13.69 18.38 -6.51
CA ALA A 571 14.96 17.69 -6.31
C ALA A 571 15.17 17.26 -4.85
N ALA A 572 14.82 18.10 -3.87
CA ALA A 572 14.89 17.77 -2.46
C ALA A 572 13.92 16.66 -2.07
N LEU A 573 12.73 16.63 -2.66
CA LEU A 573 11.73 15.59 -2.40
C LEU A 573 12.09 14.21 -3.00
N THR A 574 12.80 14.20 -4.13
CA THR A 574 13.06 12.97 -4.91
C THR A 574 14.45 12.39 -4.71
N LYS A 575 15.45 13.18 -4.32
CA LYS A 575 16.87 12.78 -4.37
C LYS A 575 17.58 12.64 -3.03
N VAL A 576 16.91 12.89 -1.90
CA VAL A 576 17.58 12.78 -0.59
C VAL A 576 17.54 11.34 -0.10
N TYR A 577 18.68 10.67 -0.23
CA TYR A 577 18.97 9.37 0.39
C TYR A 577 20.07 9.55 1.41
N THR A 578 19.78 9.16 2.65
CA THR A 578 20.74 9.31 3.75
C THR A 578 21.56 8.05 3.95
N ARG A 579 22.83 8.23 4.22
CA ARG A 579 23.71 7.14 4.66
C ARG A 579 23.40 6.82 6.13
N PRO A 580 23.27 5.54 6.53
CA PRO A 580 23.24 5.16 7.94
C PRO A 580 24.50 5.60 8.66
N ILE A 581 24.36 5.86 9.96
CA ILE A 581 25.48 6.22 10.83
C ILE A 581 26.46 5.05 10.99
N THR A 582 27.74 5.32 10.98
CA THR A 582 28.77 4.35 11.34
C THR A 582 28.92 4.23 12.85
N LEU A 583 29.53 3.14 13.32
CA LEU A 583 29.81 2.95 14.76
C LEU A 583 30.61 4.13 15.34
N ALA A 584 31.66 4.57 14.65
CA ALA A 584 32.52 5.67 15.12
C ALA A 584 31.76 7.00 15.24
N GLU A 585 30.89 7.31 14.24
CA GLU A 585 30.05 8.51 14.27
C GLU A 585 29.02 8.46 15.39
N LEU A 586 28.45 7.28 15.66
CA LEU A 586 27.51 7.09 16.77
C LEU A 586 28.22 7.30 18.10
N GLN A 587 29.38 6.69 18.31
CA GLN A 587 30.17 6.83 19.53
C GLN A 587 30.55 8.29 19.81
N ALA A 588 30.92 9.03 18.76
CA ALA A 588 31.21 10.47 18.87
C ALA A 588 29.99 11.31 19.29
N ALA A 589 28.77 10.85 18.91
CA ALA A 589 27.52 11.53 19.23
C ALA A 589 26.96 11.16 20.63
N LEU A 590 27.45 10.09 21.26
CA LEU A 590 26.93 9.59 22.54
C LEU A 590 27.44 10.40 23.72
N PRO A 591 26.57 10.87 24.66
CA PRO A 591 26.98 11.35 25.96
C PRO A 591 27.59 10.23 26.80
N GLU A 592 28.55 10.56 27.67
CA GLU A 592 29.26 9.59 28.53
C GLU A 592 28.35 8.71 29.40
N SER A 593 27.24 9.28 29.89
CA SER A 593 26.25 8.55 30.70
C SER A 593 25.23 7.73 29.91
N THR A 594 25.35 7.65 28.57
CA THR A 594 24.34 7.05 27.68
C THR A 594 24.93 5.86 26.94
N ALA A 595 24.17 4.76 26.90
CA ALA A 595 24.46 3.62 26.03
C ALA A 595 23.29 3.38 25.05
N VAL A 596 23.62 2.96 23.84
CA VAL A 596 22.64 2.43 22.87
C VAL A 596 22.66 0.91 22.94
N VAL A 597 21.50 0.31 23.11
CA VAL A 597 21.29 -1.14 23.01
C VAL A 597 20.58 -1.44 21.71
N HIS A 598 21.31 -1.97 20.76
CA HIS A 598 20.81 -2.20 19.39
C HIS A 598 20.63 -3.70 19.14
N PHE A 599 19.40 -4.11 18.82
CA PHE A 599 19.07 -5.50 18.51
C PHE A 599 19.04 -5.72 17.00
N ASN A 600 19.75 -6.75 16.55
CA ASN A 600 19.60 -7.30 15.19
C ASN A 600 18.98 -8.68 15.31
N THR A 601 17.78 -8.84 14.75
CA THR A 601 17.04 -10.10 14.72
C THR A 601 16.91 -10.58 13.29
N GLY A 602 16.93 -11.87 13.06
CA GLY A 602 16.68 -12.46 11.76
C GLY A 602 15.37 -13.23 11.72
N THR A 603 15.08 -13.76 10.56
CA THR A 603 13.98 -14.70 10.30
C THR A 603 14.48 -16.13 10.41
N TRP A 604 13.56 -17.10 10.47
CA TRP A 604 13.88 -18.52 10.33
C TRP A 604 14.92 -19.07 11.31
N ASN A 605 14.84 -18.69 12.60
CA ASN A 605 15.77 -19.14 13.65
C ASN A 605 17.23 -18.65 13.50
N GLU A 606 17.42 -17.60 12.70
CA GLU A 606 18.70 -16.91 12.66
C GLU A 606 19.02 -16.33 14.04
N PRO A 607 20.32 -16.26 14.41
CA PRO A 607 20.70 -15.76 15.71
C PRO A 607 20.30 -14.29 15.89
N THR A 608 19.93 -13.91 17.12
CA THR A 608 19.73 -12.51 17.49
C THR A 608 21.03 -11.97 18.07
N THR A 609 21.48 -10.81 17.59
CA THR A 609 22.64 -10.08 18.15
C THR A 609 22.19 -8.84 18.89
N ALA A 610 22.61 -8.68 20.13
CA ALA A 610 22.44 -7.47 20.92
C ALA A 610 23.78 -6.72 21.03
N PHE A 611 23.86 -5.53 20.48
CA PHE A 611 25.00 -4.62 20.65
C PHE A 611 24.76 -3.70 21.86
N VAL A 612 25.77 -3.49 22.68
CA VAL A 612 25.80 -2.49 23.74
C VAL A 612 26.90 -1.50 23.40
N LEU A 613 26.49 -0.29 23.02
CA LEU A 613 27.34 0.74 22.44
C LEU A 613 27.44 1.93 23.40
N THR A 614 28.62 2.24 23.84
CA THR A 614 28.93 3.43 24.66
C THR A 614 29.90 4.32 23.89
N ARG A 615 30.14 5.53 24.39
CA ARG A 615 31.13 6.44 23.79
C ARG A 615 32.49 5.77 23.60
N ASP A 616 32.94 4.97 24.61
CA ASP A 616 34.29 4.45 24.69
C ASP A 616 34.38 2.93 24.48
N GLY A 617 33.25 2.26 24.27
CA GLY A 617 33.25 0.80 24.19
C GLY A 617 32.11 0.23 23.36
N THR A 618 32.33 -0.99 22.88
CA THR A 618 31.35 -1.76 22.12
C THR A 618 31.40 -3.22 22.55
N SER A 619 30.24 -3.78 22.89
CA SER A 619 30.09 -5.20 23.18
C SER A 619 28.97 -5.78 22.32
N ALA A 620 29.10 -7.04 21.91
CA ALA A 620 28.07 -7.75 21.20
C ALA A 620 27.78 -9.10 21.85
N TYR A 621 26.52 -9.42 22.02
CA TYR A 621 26.03 -10.65 22.64
C TYR A 621 25.10 -11.39 21.69
N ILE A 622 25.26 -12.68 21.60
CA ILE A 622 24.32 -13.53 20.88
C ILE A 622 23.30 -14.02 21.90
N VAL A 623 22.06 -13.65 21.68
CA VAL A 623 20.89 -14.11 22.45
C VAL A 623 20.09 -15.13 21.64
N PRO A 624 19.15 -15.87 22.24
CA PRO A 624 18.35 -16.83 21.51
C PRO A 624 17.66 -16.22 20.28
N PRO A 625 17.39 -17.02 19.23
CA PRO A 625 16.67 -16.54 18.05
C PRO A 625 15.36 -15.87 18.41
N ALA A 626 15.02 -14.81 17.68
CA ALA A 626 13.82 -14.00 17.93
C ALA A 626 12.54 -14.85 17.95
N ASP A 627 12.43 -15.85 17.09
CA ASP A 627 11.28 -16.77 17.03
C ASP A 627 11.03 -17.50 18.36
N SER A 628 12.09 -17.89 19.08
CA SER A 628 11.99 -18.53 20.39
C SER A 628 11.57 -17.58 21.51
N LEU A 629 11.70 -16.27 21.29
CA LEU A 629 11.38 -15.24 22.26
C LEU A 629 9.99 -14.60 22.04
N VAL A 630 9.33 -14.86 20.90
CA VAL A 630 7.98 -14.35 20.60
C VAL A 630 6.98 -14.71 21.69
N ASP A 631 6.89 -15.99 22.05
CA ASP A 631 5.94 -16.45 23.07
C ASP A 631 6.29 -16.01 24.49
N PRO A 632 7.56 -16.03 24.95
CA PRO A 632 7.97 -15.41 26.22
C PRO A 632 7.61 -13.93 26.33
N VAL A 633 7.90 -13.13 25.29
CA VAL A 633 7.56 -11.70 25.26
C VAL A 633 6.04 -11.52 25.30
N ARG A 634 5.30 -12.25 24.47
CA ARG A 634 3.84 -12.18 24.43
C ARG A 634 3.22 -12.55 25.80
N ARG A 635 3.69 -13.62 26.46
CA ARG A 635 3.21 -14.01 27.81
C ARG A 635 3.48 -12.92 28.84
N LEU A 636 4.64 -12.29 28.82
CA LEU A 636 4.93 -11.16 29.71
C LEU A 636 3.96 -10.00 29.45
N VAL A 637 3.82 -9.56 28.21
CA VAL A 637 2.95 -8.42 27.85
C VAL A 637 1.49 -8.70 28.23
N LEU A 638 0.97 -9.88 27.90
CA LEU A 638 -0.41 -10.28 28.27
C LEU A 638 -0.59 -10.40 29.79
N GLY A 639 0.42 -10.92 30.52
CA GLY A 639 0.40 -10.97 31.99
C GLY A 639 0.34 -9.58 32.61
N LEU A 640 1.13 -8.63 32.11
CA LEU A 640 1.08 -7.23 32.53
C LEU A 640 -0.30 -6.61 32.28
N GLN A 641 -0.87 -6.80 31.10
CA GLN A 641 -2.19 -6.27 30.73
C GLN A 641 -3.33 -6.85 31.59
N ALA A 642 -3.25 -8.13 31.95
CA ALA A 642 -4.25 -8.83 32.75
C ALA A 642 -4.16 -8.58 34.26
N LYS A 643 -3.23 -7.72 34.72
CA LYS A 643 -2.90 -7.48 36.14
C LYS A 643 -2.43 -8.74 36.89
N ASN A 644 -1.93 -9.74 36.16
CA ASN A 644 -1.34 -10.94 36.75
C ASN A 644 0.06 -10.65 37.28
N ASP A 645 0.53 -11.53 38.19
CA ASP A 645 1.95 -11.50 38.58
C ASP A 645 2.84 -11.94 37.40
N ALA A 646 3.39 -10.98 36.71
CA ALA A 646 4.27 -11.19 35.54
C ALA A 646 5.77 -11.17 35.94
N ARG A 647 6.12 -11.16 37.22
CA ARG A 647 7.49 -11.18 37.71
C ARG A 647 8.30 -12.40 37.26
N PRO A 648 7.77 -13.64 37.30
CA PRO A 648 8.53 -14.79 36.82
C PRO A 648 8.95 -14.65 35.34
N GLN A 649 8.07 -14.12 34.48
CA GLN A 649 8.33 -13.87 33.05
C GLN A 649 9.33 -12.72 32.88
N ALA A 650 9.20 -11.65 33.67
CA ALA A 650 10.13 -10.51 33.67
C ALA A 650 11.54 -10.91 34.10
N ARG A 651 11.66 -11.81 35.09
CA ARG A 651 12.92 -12.38 35.53
C ARG A 651 13.55 -13.28 34.48
N ALA A 652 12.76 -14.18 33.87
CA ALA A 652 13.26 -15.10 32.84
C ALA A 652 13.78 -14.34 31.61
N LEU A 653 13.03 -13.34 31.12
CA LEU A 653 13.48 -12.48 30.02
C LEU A 653 14.62 -11.56 30.46
N GLY A 654 14.62 -11.10 31.70
CA GLY A 654 15.69 -10.29 32.27
C GLY A 654 17.03 -11.02 32.27
N ALA A 655 17.04 -12.32 32.63
CA ALA A 655 18.26 -13.15 32.58
C ALA A 655 18.82 -13.25 31.16
N VAL A 656 17.97 -13.28 30.14
CA VAL A 656 18.36 -13.44 28.73
C VAL A 656 18.76 -12.11 28.09
N LEU A 657 18.04 -11.02 28.39
CA LEU A 657 18.18 -9.73 27.70
C LEU A 657 18.87 -8.69 28.58
N ALA A 658 18.40 -8.50 29.84
CA ALA A 658 18.86 -7.41 30.70
C ALA A 658 20.23 -7.70 31.40
N ALA A 659 20.48 -8.94 31.78
CA ALA A 659 21.72 -9.31 32.45
C ALA A 659 22.97 -9.11 31.56
N PRO A 660 23.02 -9.54 30.30
CA PRO A 660 24.15 -9.27 29.40
C PRO A 660 24.36 -7.76 29.19
N ILE A 661 23.28 -7.00 29.00
CA ILE A 661 23.33 -5.54 28.85
C ILE A 661 23.96 -4.91 30.08
N ALA A 662 23.47 -5.23 31.28
CA ALA A 662 23.93 -4.64 32.53
C ALA A 662 25.39 -5.01 32.85
N SER A 663 25.85 -6.19 32.45
CA SER A 663 27.25 -6.63 32.64
C SER A 663 28.24 -5.87 31.73
N ALA A 664 27.79 -5.41 30.57
CA ALA A 664 28.58 -4.65 29.61
C ALA A 664 28.75 -3.17 30.00
N LEU A 665 27.92 -2.67 30.94
CA LEU A 665 27.85 -1.25 31.25
C LEU A 665 28.67 -0.90 32.49
N GLY A 666 29.53 0.10 32.36
CA GLY A 666 30.25 0.70 33.49
C GLY A 666 29.30 1.42 34.45
N ALA A 667 29.81 1.74 35.66
CA ALA A 667 29.06 2.41 36.72
C ALA A 667 28.56 3.83 36.30
N GLY A 668 29.22 4.48 35.35
CA GLY A 668 28.87 5.83 34.85
C GLY A 668 27.65 5.87 33.93
N VAL A 669 27.21 4.73 33.37
CA VAL A 669 26.06 4.69 32.46
C VAL A 669 24.77 4.63 33.27
N SER A 670 23.95 5.65 33.12
CA SER A 670 22.63 5.78 33.77
C SER A 670 21.48 5.82 32.81
N ARG A 671 21.74 5.87 31.49
CA ARG A 671 20.72 6.03 30.45
C ARG A 671 20.90 5.00 29.34
N LEU A 672 19.76 4.42 28.91
CA LEU A 672 19.70 3.47 27.81
C LEU A 672 18.79 3.99 26.70
N VAL A 673 19.28 3.93 25.47
CA VAL A 673 18.48 4.09 24.25
C VAL A 673 18.36 2.72 23.61
N ILE A 674 17.17 2.13 23.68
CA ILE A 674 16.89 0.81 23.09
C ILE A 674 16.52 1.00 21.63
N VAL A 675 17.25 0.34 20.74
CA VAL A 675 16.89 0.18 19.31
C VAL A 675 16.35 -1.25 19.15
N PRO A 676 15.03 -1.43 19.30
CA PRO A 676 14.46 -2.77 19.29
C PRO A 676 14.37 -3.33 17.87
N ALA A 677 14.07 -4.62 17.77
CA ALA A 677 13.60 -5.33 16.60
C ALA A 677 12.51 -6.30 17.04
N ALA A 678 11.70 -6.85 16.13
CA ALA A 678 10.70 -7.84 16.50
C ALA A 678 11.36 -9.05 17.19
N PRO A 679 10.78 -9.59 18.27
CA PRO A 679 9.50 -9.25 18.92
C PRO A 679 9.61 -8.17 20.03
N PHE A 680 10.74 -7.49 20.20
CA PHE A 680 11.03 -6.60 21.34
C PHE A 680 10.35 -5.22 21.20
N ASN A 681 9.74 -4.90 20.06
CA ASN A 681 9.07 -3.62 19.82
C ASN A 681 7.92 -3.32 20.81
N THR A 682 7.30 -4.36 21.36
CA THR A 682 6.21 -4.25 22.34
C THR A 682 6.67 -4.53 23.79
N LEU A 683 7.96 -4.77 24.00
CA LEU A 683 8.52 -5.12 25.30
C LEU A 683 8.87 -3.86 26.11
N PRO A 684 8.24 -3.60 27.26
CA PRO A 684 8.69 -2.56 28.16
C PRO A 684 9.94 -3.04 28.92
N PHE A 685 11.12 -2.62 28.49
CA PHE A 685 12.38 -2.99 29.16
C PHE A 685 12.42 -2.52 30.62
N ASP A 686 11.64 -1.51 30.96
CA ASP A 686 11.45 -0.99 32.34
C ASP A 686 11.15 -2.08 33.37
N VAL A 687 10.39 -3.12 33.00
CA VAL A 687 9.93 -4.17 33.95
C VAL A 687 10.87 -5.35 34.08
N LEU A 688 11.86 -5.49 33.19
CA LEU A 688 12.81 -6.62 33.24
C LEU A 688 13.61 -6.61 34.51
N GLU A 689 13.81 -7.77 35.15
CA GLU A 689 14.60 -7.89 36.36
C GLU A 689 16.08 -8.09 36.04
N LEU A 690 16.93 -7.35 36.76
CA LEU A 690 18.39 -7.50 36.78
C LEU A 690 18.79 -8.66 37.70
N PRO A 691 20.05 -9.15 37.61
CA PRO A 691 20.53 -10.23 38.48
C PRO A 691 20.45 -9.91 40.00
N ASP A 692 20.47 -8.62 40.37
CA ASP A 692 20.33 -8.15 41.75
C ASP A 692 18.86 -8.06 42.24
N GLY A 693 17.90 -8.46 41.43
CA GLY A 693 16.47 -8.45 41.72
C GLY A 693 15.80 -7.09 41.53
N ARG A 694 16.52 -6.03 41.17
CA ARG A 694 15.94 -4.73 40.80
C ARG A 694 15.38 -4.78 39.36
N ARG A 695 14.39 -3.95 39.12
CA ARG A 695 13.93 -3.73 37.73
C ARG A 695 14.89 -2.79 36.99
N MET A 696 14.97 -2.90 35.66
CA MET A 696 15.84 -2.03 34.87
C MET A 696 15.54 -0.55 35.09
N ILE A 697 14.26 -0.15 35.23
CA ILE A 697 13.87 1.24 35.53
C ILE A 697 14.46 1.76 36.86
N GLU A 698 14.74 0.89 37.83
CA GLU A 698 15.33 1.31 39.11
C GLU A 698 16.81 1.69 38.98
N ARG A 699 17.46 1.21 37.90
CA ARG A 699 18.86 1.55 37.61
C ARG A 699 19.00 2.56 36.46
N PHE A 700 18.18 2.45 35.38
CA PHE A 700 18.36 3.20 34.15
C PHE A 700 17.19 4.11 33.82
N GLU A 701 17.47 5.24 33.16
CA GLU A 701 16.54 5.98 32.35
C GLU A 701 16.43 5.28 30.97
N ILE A 702 15.23 4.89 30.56
CA ILE A 702 15.03 4.11 29.33
C ILE A 702 14.24 4.92 28.32
N SER A 703 14.78 4.99 27.10
CA SER A 703 14.09 5.49 25.91
C SER A 703 14.29 4.53 24.76
N TYR A 704 13.52 4.73 23.68
CA TYR A 704 13.57 3.90 22.48
C TYR A 704 13.92 4.77 21.28
N ALA A 705 14.54 4.17 20.27
CA ALA A 705 14.76 4.79 18.98
C ALA A 705 14.53 3.79 17.84
N PRO A 706 14.03 4.26 16.69
CA PRO A 706 13.81 3.40 15.54
C PRO A 706 15.08 2.77 14.95
N SER A 707 16.16 3.54 14.97
CA SER A 707 17.52 3.12 14.62
C SER A 707 18.54 4.03 15.31
N ALA A 708 19.79 3.62 15.32
CA ALA A 708 20.88 4.46 15.84
C ALA A 708 21.07 5.73 15.00
N SER A 709 20.84 5.63 13.69
CA SER A 709 20.86 6.77 12.76
C SER A 709 19.78 7.79 13.08
N VAL A 710 18.55 7.33 13.34
CA VAL A 710 17.44 8.21 13.73
C VAL A 710 17.72 8.87 15.08
N TYR A 711 18.21 8.11 16.07
CA TYR A 711 18.62 8.68 17.37
C TYR A 711 19.65 9.80 17.20
N ALA A 712 20.70 9.55 16.44
CA ALA A 712 21.77 10.54 16.22
C ALA A 712 21.25 11.78 15.46
N ALA A 713 20.32 11.59 14.50
CA ALA A 713 19.69 12.71 13.80
C ALA A 713 18.82 13.55 14.72
N LEU A 714 18.03 12.93 15.60
CA LEU A 714 17.22 13.62 16.61
C LEU A 714 18.10 14.37 17.62
N ARG A 715 19.20 13.73 18.05
CA ARG A 715 20.15 14.35 18.96
C ARG A 715 20.81 15.58 18.36
N ARG A 716 21.26 15.54 17.09
CA ARG A 716 21.78 16.72 16.36
C ARG A 716 20.77 17.85 16.27
N ARG A 717 19.49 17.53 16.02
CA ARG A 717 18.41 18.54 16.02
C ARG A 717 18.20 19.22 17.38
N SER A 718 18.50 18.53 18.46
CA SER A 718 18.39 19.06 19.84
C SER A 718 19.58 19.94 20.23
N LEU A 719 20.74 19.74 19.59
CA LEU A 719 21.97 20.52 19.80
C LEU A 719 22.07 21.61 18.71
N GLY A 720 22.66 22.77 19.03
CA GLY A 720 22.97 23.81 18.06
C GLY A 720 24.12 23.44 17.12
N THR A 721 24.39 24.33 16.17
CA THR A 721 25.51 24.19 15.22
C THR A 721 26.86 24.05 15.93
N ASP A 722 26.97 24.52 17.18
CA ASP A 722 28.19 24.48 18.02
C ASP A 722 28.35 23.15 18.81
N GLY A 723 27.44 22.19 18.64
CA GLY A 723 27.54 20.83 19.17
C GLY A 723 27.22 20.63 20.65
N ASP A 724 27.30 21.66 21.48
CA ASP A 724 27.15 21.56 22.94
C ASP A 724 25.99 22.37 23.55
N THR A 725 25.49 23.36 22.83
CA THR A 725 24.43 24.25 23.38
C THR A 725 23.07 23.85 22.82
N PRO A 726 22.02 23.62 23.65
CA PRO A 726 20.67 23.40 23.16
C PRO A 726 20.21 24.59 22.30
N VAL A 727 19.86 24.36 21.03
CA VAL A 727 19.45 25.40 20.03
C VAL A 727 18.42 26.39 20.57
N ARG A 728 17.76 26.10 21.69
CA ARG A 728 16.52 26.78 22.10
C ARG A 728 16.53 27.42 23.47
N ALA A 729 17.67 27.49 24.14
CA ALA A 729 17.79 28.26 25.37
C ALA A 729 17.55 29.76 25.14
N ALA A 730 17.69 30.23 23.91
CA ALA A 730 17.53 31.64 23.52
C ALA A 730 16.13 32.06 23.03
N ALA A 731 15.28 31.14 22.61
CA ALA A 731 13.90 31.42 22.22
C ALA A 731 12.98 31.36 23.46
N GLY A 732 12.28 32.42 23.79
CA GLY A 732 11.40 32.49 24.97
C GLY A 732 10.47 31.28 25.14
N ALA A 733 9.99 31.04 26.37
CA ALA A 733 9.20 29.88 26.76
C ALA A 733 8.06 29.61 25.79
N ARG A 734 8.15 28.47 25.07
CA ARG A 734 7.07 27.93 24.24
C ARG A 734 6.16 27.07 25.13
N GLY A 735 4.86 27.05 24.80
CA GLY A 735 3.86 26.42 25.64
C GLY A 735 3.52 24.99 25.28
N VAL A 736 2.53 24.45 26.00
CA VAL A 736 1.87 23.18 25.71
C VAL A 736 0.62 23.44 24.89
N LEU A 737 0.45 22.73 23.77
CA LEU A 737 -0.82 22.64 23.03
C LEU A 737 -1.43 21.28 23.33
N ALA A 738 -2.58 21.27 24.00
CA ALA A 738 -3.26 20.05 24.39
C ALA A 738 -4.60 19.92 23.68
N PHE A 739 -4.84 18.74 23.07
CA PHE A 739 -6.13 18.34 22.51
C PHE A 739 -6.77 17.30 23.42
N GLY A 740 -8.00 17.54 23.90
CA GLY A 740 -8.64 16.63 24.85
C GLY A 740 -10.11 16.39 24.61
N ALA A 741 -10.54 15.15 24.84
CA ALA A 741 -11.95 14.72 24.76
C ALA A 741 -12.65 15.16 23.46
N PRO A 742 -12.13 14.86 22.26
CA PRO A 742 -12.75 15.24 21.01
C PRO A 742 -14.13 14.59 20.84
N GLU A 743 -15.02 15.26 20.09
CA GLU A 743 -16.29 14.67 19.70
C GLU A 743 -16.08 13.59 18.63
N ARG A 744 -16.77 12.46 18.74
CA ARG A 744 -16.63 11.36 17.81
C ARG A 744 -17.23 11.68 16.43
N PRO A 745 -16.61 11.26 15.33
CA PRO A 745 -17.25 11.26 14.02
C PRO A 745 -18.52 10.40 14.04
N ARG A 746 -19.62 10.92 13.50
CA ARG A 746 -20.91 10.19 13.51
C ARG A 746 -21.00 8.98 12.60
N GLN A 747 -20.08 8.86 11.62
CA GLN A 747 -19.95 7.72 10.70
C GLN A 747 -18.49 7.61 10.26
N SER A 748 -17.71 6.82 10.96
CA SER A 748 -16.29 6.61 10.62
C SER A 748 -16.07 5.61 9.46
N GLY A 749 -17.09 4.82 9.12
CA GLY A 749 -16.96 3.69 8.18
C GLY A 749 -16.10 2.54 8.72
N LEU A 750 -15.56 2.67 9.92
CA LEU A 750 -14.70 1.70 10.58
C LEU A 750 -15.41 1.17 11.85
N ALA A 751 -15.99 -0.02 11.78
CA ALA A 751 -16.80 -0.63 12.86
C ALA A 751 -16.08 -0.69 14.22
N ARG A 752 -14.75 -0.70 14.26
CA ARG A 752 -13.94 -0.67 15.48
C ARG A 752 -14.05 0.64 16.27
N TRP A 753 -14.40 1.74 15.65
CA TRP A 753 -14.35 3.08 16.25
C TRP A 753 -15.66 3.43 16.95
N ASP A 754 -16.75 2.82 16.48
CA ASP A 754 -18.07 3.02 17.07
C ASP A 754 -18.19 2.35 18.46
N THR A 755 -17.25 1.43 18.79
CA THR A 755 -17.23 0.63 20.04
C THR A 755 -16.21 1.12 21.07
N LEU A 756 -15.45 2.20 20.82
CA LEU A 756 -14.46 2.69 21.79
C LEU A 756 -15.13 3.20 23.08
N PRO A 757 -14.58 2.90 24.27
CA PRO A 757 -15.14 3.38 25.53
C PRO A 757 -14.99 4.92 25.65
N PRO A 758 -15.82 5.60 26.48
CA PRO A 758 -15.63 7.01 26.76
C PRO A 758 -14.31 7.25 27.52
N LEU A 759 -13.71 8.45 27.34
CA LEU A 759 -12.53 8.94 28.08
C LEU A 759 -12.94 10.12 28.99
N PRO A 760 -13.53 9.87 30.16
CA PRO A 760 -14.06 10.91 31.03
C PRO A 760 -12.96 11.85 31.57
N GLU A 761 -11.75 11.35 31.76
CA GLU A 761 -10.64 12.12 32.31
C GLU A 761 -9.86 12.96 31.27
N ALA A 762 -10.04 12.71 29.97
CA ALA A 762 -9.26 13.33 28.90
C ALA A 762 -9.36 14.88 28.86
N ALA A 763 -10.56 15.43 29.14
CA ALA A 763 -10.72 16.89 29.18
C ALA A 763 -10.04 17.51 30.41
N ALA A 764 -10.04 16.80 31.54
CA ALA A 764 -9.38 17.24 32.74
C ALA A 764 -7.87 17.15 32.61
N GLU A 765 -7.36 16.08 32.00
CA GLU A 765 -5.95 15.90 31.67
C GLU A 765 -5.43 17.01 30.77
N ALA A 766 -6.09 17.28 29.64
CA ALA A 766 -5.68 18.33 28.73
C ALA A 766 -5.63 19.73 29.37
N ARG A 767 -6.60 20.04 30.24
CA ARG A 767 -6.57 21.32 31.00
C ARG A 767 -5.42 21.35 32.02
N GLU A 768 -5.16 20.24 32.69
CA GLU A 768 -4.12 20.13 33.70
C GLU A 768 -2.74 20.28 33.08
N VAL A 769 -2.45 19.60 31.98
CA VAL A 769 -1.16 19.73 31.30
C VAL A 769 -0.94 21.12 30.69
N ALA A 770 -1.99 21.77 30.19
CA ALA A 770 -1.89 23.15 29.69
C ALA A 770 -1.60 24.18 30.78
N ARG A 771 -1.84 23.87 32.07
CA ARG A 771 -1.49 24.77 33.19
C ARG A 771 -0.04 24.66 33.64
N THR A 772 0.72 23.73 33.12
CA THR A 772 2.09 23.47 33.56
C THR A 772 3.11 24.44 32.99
N ALA A 773 2.77 25.16 31.93
CA ALA A 773 3.67 26.13 31.31
C ALA A 773 2.91 27.38 30.82
N PRO A 774 3.59 28.54 30.75
CA PRO A 774 3.01 29.76 30.17
C PRO A 774 2.75 29.58 28.65
N ARG A 775 1.89 30.45 28.09
CA ARG A 775 1.52 30.43 26.66
C ARG A 775 0.95 29.08 26.18
N SER A 776 0.39 28.28 27.07
CA SER A 776 -0.21 26.99 26.75
C SER A 776 -1.69 27.11 26.43
N LEU A 777 -2.20 26.19 25.63
CA LEU A 777 -3.59 26.18 25.16
C LEU A 777 -4.16 24.76 25.25
N ALA A 778 -5.37 24.62 25.79
CA ALA A 778 -6.17 23.40 25.71
C ALA A 778 -7.31 23.57 24.71
N ARG A 779 -7.40 22.67 23.72
CA ARG A 779 -8.51 22.51 22.80
C ARG A 779 -9.35 21.32 23.24
N LEU A 780 -10.64 21.53 23.47
CA LEU A 780 -11.52 20.52 24.07
C LEU A 780 -12.78 20.32 23.26
N GLY A 781 -13.37 19.12 23.31
CA GLY A 781 -14.59 18.81 22.59
C GLY A 781 -14.46 19.14 21.10
N ARG A 782 -15.40 19.91 20.54
CA ARG A 782 -15.41 20.32 19.12
C ARG A 782 -14.17 21.10 18.70
N ASP A 783 -13.56 21.83 19.61
CA ASP A 783 -12.35 22.61 19.32
C ASP A 783 -11.09 21.72 19.25
N ALA A 784 -11.15 20.51 19.79
CA ALA A 784 -10.12 19.47 19.62
C ALA A 784 -10.26 18.81 18.24
N SER A 785 -10.22 19.59 17.16
CA SER A 785 -10.53 19.14 15.82
C SER A 785 -9.29 18.96 14.95
N GLU A 786 -9.40 18.08 13.97
CA GLU A 786 -8.38 17.85 12.93
C GLU A 786 -8.09 19.16 12.16
N ALA A 787 -9.13 19.89 11.81
CA ALA A 787 -9.00 21.19 11.15
C ALA A 787 -8.23 22.22 11.99
N ALA A 788 -8.35 22.19 13.32
CA ALA A 788 -7.57 23.02 14.21
C ALA A 788 -6.10 22.60 14.20
N LEU A 789 -5.81 21.31 14.28
CA LEU A 789 -4.46 20.77 14.22
C LEU A 789 -3.74 21.16 12.93
N LYS A 790 -4.39 21.03 11.78
CA LYS A 790 -3.80 21.33 10.46
C LYS A 790 -3.58 22.82 10.20
N ARG A 791 -4.40 23.70 10.80
CA ARG A 791 -4.34 25.16 10.57
C ARG A 791 -3.46 25.93 11.54
N MET A 792 -3.14 25.36 12.70
CA MET A 792 -2.31 26.02 13.71
C MET A 792 -0.83 25.99 13.35
N SER A 793 -0.09 27.06 13.69
CA SER A 793 1.37 27.01 13.70
C SER A 793 1.84 26.11 14.83
N LEU A 794 2.45 24.98 14.48
CA LEU A 794 3.02 24.02 15.45
C LEU A 794 4.51 24.28 15.72
N SER A 795 5.11 25.28 15.08
CA SER A 795 6.52 25.68 15.28
C SER A 795 6.74 26.35 16.65
N ASP A 796 5.71 26.96 17.23
CA ASP A 796 5.78 27.70 18.48
C ASP A 796 5.37 26.88 19.72
N VAL A 797 5.21 25.55 19.53
CA VAL A 797 4.80 24.61 20.57
C VAL A 797 5.99 23.79 21.03
N SER A 798 6.26 23.76 22.34
CA SER A 798 7.27 22.85 22.91
C SER A 798 6.72 21.45 23.13
N VAL A 799 5.48 21.35 23.61
CA VAL A 799 4.83 20.06 23.84
C VAL A 799 3.48 20.03 23.13
N LEU A 800 3.28 19.01 22.30
CA LEU A 800 1.99 18.71 21.70
C LEU A 800 1.41 17.49 22.42
N HIS A 801 0.24 17.66 23.05
CA HIS A 801 -0.38 16.62 23.87
C HIS A 801 -1.75 16.22 23.34
N PHE A 802 -1.98 14.93 23.20
CA PHE A 802 -3.26 14.35 22.75
C PHE A 802 -3.85 13.45 23.84
N ALA A 803 -4.88 13.92 24.53
CA ALA A 803 -5.73 13.12 25.42
C ALA A 803 -7.00 12.73 24.62
N SER A 804 -6.86 11.71 23.80
CA SER A 804 -7.81 11.30 22.79
C SER A 804 -7.75 9.80 22.55
N HIS A 805 -8.65 9.27 21.73
CA HIS A 805 -8.49 7.91 21.22
C HIS A 805 -7.46 7.87 20.09
N ALA A 806 -6.73 6.77 20.06
CA ALA A 806 -5.98 6.36 18.88
C ALA A 806 -6.24 4.87 18.63
N VAL A 807 -6.26 4.49 17.38
CA VAL A 807 -6.35 3.11 16.95
C VAL A 807 -5.09 2.78 16.19
N VAL A 808 -4.42 1.71 16.57
CA VAL A 808 -3.32 1.14 15.80
C VAL A 808 -3.79 -0.21 15.30
N ASP A 809 -3.84 -0.38 13.99
CA ASP A 809 -4.13 -1.66 13.37
C ASP A 809 -2.80 -2.41 13.14
N PRO A 810 -2.53 -3.48 13.90
CA PRO A 810 -1.31 -4.25 13.70
C PRO A 810 -1.25 -4.95 12.34
N ALA A 811 -2.39 -5.04 11.65
CA ALA A 811 -2.49 -5.70 10.35
C ALA A 811 -2.38 -4.73 9.16
N GLY A 812 -2.53 -3.41 9.36
CA GLY A 812 -2.48 -2.47 8.24
C GLY A 812 -2.41 -1.00 8.61
N LEU A 813 -1.81 -0.18 7.74
CA LEU A 813 -1.68 1.27 7.93
C LEU A 813 -3.04 2.00 7.93
N ARG A 814 -4.05 1.48 7.23
CA ARG A 814 -5.36 2.13 7.08
C ARG A 814 -6.22 2.13 8.33
N GLY A 815 -6.02 1.14 9.20
CA GLY A 815 -6.71 1.07 10.49
C GLY A 815 -6.03 1.88 11.59
N THR A 816 -4.87 2.50 11.29
CA THR A 816 -4.12 3.31 12.26
C THR A 816 -4.48 4.78 12.10
N ALA A 817 -4.96 5.42 13.17
CA ALA A 817 -5.18 6.86 13.20
C ALA A 817 -5.34 7.41 14.62
N LEU A 818 -5.13 8.72 14.73
CA LEU A 818 -5.48 9.51 15.90
C LEU A 818 -6.87 10.12 15.68
N LEU A 819 -7.76 10.06 16.68
CA LEU A 819 -9.11 10.60 16.60
C LEU A 819 -9.18 12.01 17.14
N LEU A 820 -9.68 12.92 16.31
CA LEU A 820 -10.02 14.29 16.69
C LEU A 820 -11.48 14.58 16.30
N SER A 821 -11.98 15.77 16.63
CA SER A 821 -13.32 16.15 16.23
C SER A 821 -13.39 16.43 14.73
N PRO A 822 -14.43 15.99 14.03
CA PRO A 822 -14.67 16.35 12.63
C PRO A 822 -15.07 17.84 12.51
N GLY A 823 -14.88 18.39 11.33
CA GLY A 823 -15.32 19.74 11.01
C GLY A 823 -14.34 20.52 10.13
N GLY A 824 -14.82 21.59 9.54
CA GLY A 824 -14.00 22.43 8.63
C GLY A 824 -13.56 21.74 7.34
N GLY A 825 -14.27 20.71 6.91
CA GLY A 825 -13.96 19.89 5.74
C GLY A 825 -13.18 18.61 6.07
N GLU A 826 -12.77 18.40 7.31
CA GLU A 826 -12.00 17.24 7.78
C GLU A 826 -12.92 16.20 8.46
N ASP A 827 -12.56 14.92 8.35
CA ASP A 827 -13.37 13.80 8.86
C ASP A 827 -13.13 13.48 10.36
N GLY A 828 -12.10 14.04 10.97
CA GLY A 828 -11.72 13.82 12.36
C GLY A 828 -10.82 12.59 12.55
N ILE A 829 -10.33 12.00 11.47
CA ILE A 829 -9.54 10.77 11.44
C ILE A 829 -8.14 11.11 10.92
N VAL A 830 -7.23 11.46 11.81
CA VAL A 830 -5.88 11.87 11.43
C VAL A 830 -5.01 10.65 11.17
N ARG A 831 -4.74 10.36 9.92
CA ARG A 831 -3.99 9.20 9.45
C ARG A 831 -2.47 9.44 9.53
N PRO A 832 -1.64 8.38 9.50
CA PRO A 832 -0.18 8.50 9.53
C PRO A 832 0.39 9.44 8.45
N GLU A 833 -0.16 9.41 7.23
CA GLU A 833 0.28 10.26 6.12
C GLU A 833 -0.02 11.75 6.40
N GLU A 834 -1.15 12.03 7.03
CA GLU A 834 -1.55 13.38 7.41
C GLU A 834 -0.69 13.91 8.56
N LEU A 835 -0.35 13.05 9.53
CA LEU A 835 0.59 13.38 10.60
C LEU A 835 1.99 13.68 10.04
N SER A 836 2.49 12.86 9.10
CA SER A 836 3.79 13.11 8.44
C SER A 836 3.83 14.42 7.67
N ALA A 837 2.69 14.87 7.13
CA ALA A 837 2.58 16.13 6.38
C ALA A 837 2.58 17.39 7.28
N LEU A 838 2.33 17.24 8.59
CA LEU A 838 2.34 18.37 9.52
C LEU A 838 3.75 18.96 9.68
N SER A 839 3.85 20.24 9.97
CA SER A 839 5.07 20.92 10.34
C SER A 839 5.18 21.05 11.85
N ILE A 840 5.57 19.97 12.51
CA ILE A 840 5.82 19.92 13.96
C ILE A 840 7.27 20.32 14.23
N ASP A 841 7.50 21.14 15.26
CA ASP A 841 8.81 21.47 15.77
C ASP A 841 8.82 21.38 17.31
N ALA A 842 8.09 20.39 17.83
CA ALA A 842 7.96 20.16 19.25
C ALA A 842 9.16 19.35 19.81
N ASP A 843 9.55 19.69 21.02
CA ASP A 843 10.54 18.90 21.75
C ASP A 843 9.96 17.57 22.23
N LEU A 844 8.62 17.53 22.46
CA LEU A 844 7.93 16.34 22.91
C LEU A 844 6.50 16.32 22.33
N VAL A 845 6.08 15.17 21.81
CA VAL A 845 4.67 14.83 21.56
C VAL A 845 4.24 13.77 22.55
N VAL A 846 3.11 13.95 23.22
CA VAL A 846 2.54 12.97 24.16
C VAL A 846 1.24 12.43 23.58
N LEU A 847 1.20 11.13 23.29
CA LEU A 847 0.02 10.40 22.90
C LEU A 847 -0.56 9.68 24.12
N SER A 848 -1.40 10.40 24.88
CA SER A 848 -2.16 9.85 26.01
C SER A 848 -3.40 9.14 25.49
N ALA A 849 -3.19 8.07 24.72
CA ALA A 849 -4.21 7.30 23.99
C ALA A 849 -3.84 5.81 23.98
N CYS A 850 -4.82 4.94 23.72
CA CYS A 850 -4.60 3.50 23.83
C CYS A 850 -3.69 2.93 22.74
N ALA A 851 -2.65 2.15 23.13
CA ALA A 851 -1.81 1.32 22.25
C ALA A 851 -1.13 2.06 21.07
N THR A 852 -0.69 3.30 21.28
CA THR A 852 -0.15 4.18 20.22
C THR A 852 1.27 3.84 19.77
N ALA A 853 2.02 3.07 20.58
CA ALA A 853 3.39 2.65 20.28
C ALA A 853 3.48 1.23 19.70
N VAL A 854 2.33 0.56 19.44
CA VAL A 854 2.33 -0.82 18.92
C VAL A 854 2.66 -0.80 17.44
N SER A 855 3.63 -1.61 17.03
CA SER A 855 3.92 -1.96 15.65
C SER A 855 3.56 -3.42 15.39
N GLY A 856 3.12 -3.75 14.18
CA GLY A 856 2.86 -5.12 13.76
C GLY A 856 4.14 -5.96 13.86
N GLY A 857 4.06 -7.14 14.48
CA GLY A 857 5.23 -7.96 14.82
C GLY A 857 5.78 -8.80 13.66
N HIS A 858 6.05 -8.21 12.49
CA HIS A 858 6.71 -8.92 11.38
C HIS A 858 8.17 -8.48 11.28
N ALA A 859 9.08 -9.43 11.05
CA ALA A 859 10.45 -9.15 10.68
C ALA A 859 10.44 -8.35 9.35
N GLY A 860 11.29 -7.33 9.21
CA GLY A 860 11.24 -6.40 8.07
C GLY A 860 10.26 -5.23 8.26
N ASP A 861 9.41 -5.25 9.26
CA ASP A 861 8.65 -4.09 9.69
C ASP A 861 9.64 -3.12 10.37
N GLU A 862 9.81 -1.91 9.84
CA GLU A 862 10.68 -0.89 10.44
C GLU A 862 10.26 -0.47 11.86
N GLY A 863 9.44 -1.30 12.55
CA GLY A 863 8.99 -1.12 13.93
C GLY A 863 8.07 0.07 14.17
N LEU A 864 7.61 0.74 13.13
CA LEU A 864 7.08 2.09 13.20
C LEU A 864 5.76 2.29 12.47
N ARG A 865 4.99 1.21 12.24
CA ARG A 865 3.65 1.30 11.61
C ARG A 865 2.60 1.98 12.50
N GLY A 866 2.99 2.39 13.74
CA GLY A 866 2.14 3.17 14.62
C GLY A 866 2.16 4.67 14.30
N LEU A 867 1.81 5.47 15.30
CA LEU A 867 1.78 6.93 15.18
C LEU A 867 3.13 7.59 15.50
N VAL A 868 4.12 6.84 15.99
CA VAL A 868 5.43 7.38 16.44
C VAL A 868 6.27 7.88 15.27
N ALA A 869 6.45 7.05 14.22
CA ALA A 869 7.26 7.41 13.06
C ALA A 869 6.76 8.65 12.31
N PRO A 870 5.45 8.76 11.98
CA PRO A 870 4.90 9.95 11.35
C PRO A 870 5.16 11.23 12.15
N LEU A 871 5.09 11.15 13.48
CA LEU A 871 5.35 12.29 14.35
C LEU A 871 6.84 12.67 14.40
N ILE A 872 7.75 11.71 14.41
CA ILE A 872 9.18 11.96 14.28
C ILE A 872 9.51 12.55 12.91
N GLU A 873 8.95 12.00 11.84
CA GLU A 873 9.10 12.51 10.47
C GLU A 873 8.58 13.95 10.36
N SER A 874 7.44 14.25 10.99
CA SER A 874 6.87 15.60 11.03
C SER A 874 7.71 16.61 11.83
N GLY A 875 8.69 16.16 12.59
CA GLY A 875 9.70 17.00 13.25
C GLY A 875 9.72 16.96 14.77
N ALA A 876 8.94 16.10 15.42
CA ALA A 876 9.02 15.87 16.85
C ALA A 876 10.41 15.30 17.24
N ARG A 877 11.01 15.78 18.36
CA ARG A 877 12.28 15.28 18.88
C ARG A 877 12.10 14.07 19.77
N GLY A 878 10.95 13.99 20.45
CA GLY A 878 10.55 12.86 21.26
C GLY A 878 9.04 12.62 21.16
N VAL A 879 8.63 11.36 21.30
CA VAL A 879 7.23 10.93 21.34
C VAL A 879 7.03 10.01 22.53
N ALA A 880 6.20 10.41 23.49
CA ALA A 880 5.75 9.53 24.57
C ALA A 880 4.43 8.86 24.15
N ALA A 881 4.42 7.53 24.08
CA ALA A 881 3.31 6.76 23.54
C ALA A 881 3.07 5.48 24.37
N THR A 882 1.87 4.90 24.32
CA THR A 882 1.50 3.73 25.12
C THR A 882 1.60 2.43 24.33
N LEU A 883 2.10 1.38 24.98
CA LEU A 883 2.22 0.02 24.42
C LEU A 883 0.87 -0.75 24.46
N TRP A 884 -0.04 -0.39 25.36
CA TRP A 884 -1.37 -0.98 25.49
C TRP A 884 -2.34 0.02 26.12
N ALA A 885 -3.62 -0.35 26.13
CA ALA A 885 -4.68 0.43 26.77
C ALA A 885 -4.50 0.46 28.30
N VAL A 886 -4.39 1.65 28.86
CA VAL A 886 -4.29 1.92 30.32
C VAL A 886 -5.64 2.44 30.84
N ASP A 887 -5.90 2.25 32.12
CA ASP A 887 -7.03 2.89 32.82
C ASP A 887 -6.90 4.41 32.72
N ASP A 888 -8.00 5.11 32.38
CA ASP A 888 -8.02 6.55 32.11
C ASP A 888 -7.56 7.38 33.34
N GLN A 889 -7.95 6.98 34.54
CA GLN A 889 -7.55 7.63 35.79
C GLN A 889 -6.06 7.39 36.10
N ALA A 890 -5.59 6.15 35.93
CA ALA A 890 -4.18 5.79 36.16
C ALA A 890 -3.27 6.52 35.17
N GLN A 891 -3.66 6.61 33.90
CA GLN A 891 -2.95 7.34 32.87
C GLN A 891 -2.85 8.82 33.21
N ARG A 892 -3.97 9.49 33.53
CA ARG A 892 -3.96 10.90 33.95
C ARG A 892 -3.05 11.15 35.14
N LEU A 893 -3.01 10.26 36.15
CA LEU A 893 -2.17 10.40 37.32
C LEU A 893 -0.68 10.31 36.96
N LEU A 894 -0.31 9.37 36.09
CA LEU A 894 1.06 9.21 35.60
C LEU A 894 1.50 10.42 34.77
N VAL A 895 0.65 10.87 33.85
CA VAL A 895 0.89 12.06 33.01
C VAL A 895 1.05 13.31 33.85
N ARG A 896 0.21 13.54 34.86
CA ARG A 896 0.36 14.64 35.80
C ARG A 896 1.72 14.67 36.49
N ARG A 897 2.16 13.53 37.02
CA ARG A 897 3.50 13.41 37.65
C ARG A 897 4.60 13.69 36.63
N PHE A 898 4.49 13.17 35.45
CA PHE A 898 5.44 13.40 34.36
C PHE A 898 5.59 14.88 34.04
N TYR A 899 4.47 15.60 33.83
CA TYR A 899 4.49 17.02 33.54
C TYR A 899 5.01 17.87 34.70
N GLN A 900 4.74 17.50 35.97
CA GLN A 900 5.32 18.17 37.14
C GLN A 900 6.86 18.08 37.15
N ARG A 901 7.42 16.97 36.68
CA ARG A 901 8.88 16.79 36.58
C ARG A 901 9.43 17.58 35.38
N LEU A 902 8.76 17.58 34.24
CA LEU A 902 9.14 18.42 33.09
C LEU A 902 9.17 19.91 33.45
N ALA A 903 8.16 20.39 34.21
CA ALA A 903 8.09 21.77 34.65
C ALA A 903 9.22 22.16 35.62
N ARG A 904 9.83 21.18 36.29
CA ARG A 904 11.06 21.39 37.13
C ARG A 904 12.33 21.38 36.28
N GLY A 905 12.24 21.21 34.97
CA GLY A 905 13.38 21.20 34.05
C GLY A 905 14.12 19.86 34.00
N GLU A 906 13.54 18.76 34.51
CA GLU A 906 14.11 17.44 34.31
C GLU A 906 14.11 17.06 32.80
N PRO A 907 15.18 16.39 32.29
CA PRO A 907 15.17 15.82 30.96
C PRO A 907 14.01 14.84 30.77
N THR A 908 13.51 14.71 29.55
CA THR A 908 12.26 13.94 29.27
C THR A 908 12.33 12.50 29.79
N ALA A 909 13.42 11.76 29.57
CA ALA A 909 13.56 10.39 30.08
C ALA A 909 13.64 10.31 31.60
N ALA A 910 14.40 11.24 32.24
CA ALA A 910 14.51 11.34 33.69
C ALA A 910 13.15 11.66 34.34
N ALA A 911 12.41 12.60 33.77
CA ALA A 911 11.06 12.97 34.21
C ALA A 911 10.08 11.79 34.12
N LEU A 912 10.12 11.04 33.03
CA LEU A 912 9.26 9.86 32.86
C LEU A 912 9.65 8.76 33.85
N ARG A 913 10.95 8.46 33.99
CA ARG A 913 11.44 7.50 34.99
C ARG A 913 11.01 7.88 36.38
N SER A 914 11.19 9.16 36.79
CA SER A 914 10.80 9.66 38.12
C SER A 914 9.29 9.47 38.36
N ALA A 915 8.43 9.77 37.39
CA ALA A 915 6.97 9.58 37.47
C ALA A 915 6.60 8.09 37.63
N LYS A 916 7.25 7.22 36.86
CA LYS A 916 7.03 5.75 36.93
C LYS A 916 7.50 5.16 38.28
N LEU A 917 8.66 5.57 38.78
CA LEU A 917 9.18 5.13 40.09
C LEU A 917 8.29 5.60 41.24
N GLU A 918 7.71 6.80 41.14
CA GLU A 918 6.74 7.28 42.10
C GLU A 918 5.46 6.47 42.09
N ALA A 919 4.95 6.10 40.89
CA ALA A 919 3.79 5.21 40.73
C ALA A 919 4.10 3.82 41.32
N LEU A 920 5.26 3.25 41.00
CA LEU A 920 5.70 1.95 41.49
C LEU A 920 5.81 1.93 43.05
N ARG A 921 6.42 2.95 43.65
CA ARG A 921 6.52 3.08 45.09
C ARG A 921 5.17 3.28 45.79
N GLY A 922 4.24 3.91 45.09
CA GLY A 922 2.83 4.05 45.51
C GLY A 922 2.01 2.79 45.34
N GLY A 923 2.58 1.65 44.93
CA GLY A 923 1.89 0.37 44.78
C GLY A 923 1.07 0.22 43.48
N ALA A 924 1.25 1.10 42.49
CA ALA A 924 0.58 0.97 41.20
C ALA A 924 1.04 -0.31 40.47
N ALA A 925 0.10 -1.00 39.84
CA ALA A 925 0.42 -2.19 39.06
C ALA A 925 1.29 -1.85 37.84
N PRO A 926 2.19 -2.73 37.41
CA PRO A 926 3.02 -2.50 36.21
C PRO A 926 2.21 -2.18 34.96
N ARG A 927 1.00 -2.72 34.81
CA ARG A 927 0.03 -2.36 33.76
C ARG A 927 -0.17 -0.85 33.62
N ASP A 928 -0.23 -0.13 34.74
CA ASP A 928 -0.65 1.28 34.79
C ASP A 928 0.51 2.26 34.59
N TRP A 929 1.77 1.85 34.81
CA TRP A 929 2.94 2.72 34.65
C TRP A 929 3.92 2.28 33.57
N ALA A 930 4.00 0.99 33.23
CA ALA A 930 4.97 0.50 32.26
C ALA A 930 4.53 0.72 30.79
N ALA A 931 3.25 0.98 30.56
CA ALA A 931 2.70 1.18 29.23
C ALA A 931 3.27 2.40 28.49
N LEU A 932 3.46 3.53 29.19
CA LEU A 932 3.94 4.77 28.58
C LEU A 932 5.46 4.69 28.37
N VAL A 933 5.91 4.76 27.13
CA VAL A 933 7.32 4.68 26.71
C VAL A 933 7.73 5.91 25.93
N LEU A 934 9.00 6.31 26.02
CA LEU A 934 9.56 7.46 25.31
C LEU A 934 10.35 6.97 24.09
N TRP A 935 9.98 7.47 22.91
CA TRP A 935 10.74 7.31 21.66
C TRP A 935 11.44 8.62 21.31
N GLY A 936 12.71 8.57 20.91
CA GLY A 936 13.48 9.73 20.46
C GLY A 936 14.58 10.18 21.43
N ASP A 937 14.89 11.48 21.43
CA ASP A 937 15.98 12.03 22.26
C ASP A 937 15.61 12.10 23.75
N PRO A 938 16.27 11.32 24.64
CA PRO A 938 15.97 11.28 26.07
C PRO A 938 16.31 12.60 26.81
N LEU A 939 17.12 13.46 26.21
CA LEU A 939 17.71 14.62 26.87
C LEU A 939 17.01 15.94 26.60
N THR A 940 15.93 15.93 25.82
CA THR A 940 15.11 17.13 25.58
C THR A 940 14.57 17.68 26.91
N ARG A 941 14.45 19.00 27.01
CA ARG A 941 13.91 19.72 28.18
C ARG A 941 12.77 20.65 27.69
N PRO A 942 11.59 20.13 27.43
CA PRO A 942 10.56 20.88 26.68
C PRO A 942 9.96 22.06 27.42
N LEU A 943 10.06 22.13 28.76
CA LEU A 943 9.41 23.16 29.57
C LEU A 943 10.40 24.07 30.37
N VAL A 944 11.67 24.10 29.99
CA VAL A 944 12.65 25.02 30.63
C VAL A 944 12.43 26.44 30.14
N THR A 945 12.00 27.34 31.02
CA THR A 945 12.02 28.80 30.81
C THR A 945 13.47 29.29 30.99
N GLY A 946 14.03 29.98 29.99
CA GLY A 946 15.43 30.40 29.96
C GLY A 946 15.85 31.30 31.10
N GLN A 947 16.27 30.72 32.20
CA GLN A 947 17.21 31.22 33.20
C GLN A 947 18.08 30.04 33.62
N LEU A 948 19.05 29.70 32.77
CA LEU A 948 20.19 28.94 33.24
C LEU A 948 21.04 29.96 34.03
N SER A 949 21.08 29.75 35.34
CA SER A 949 21.90 30.48 36.30
C SER A 949 23.28 30.78 35.73
N GLN A 950 23.68 32.04 35.78
CA GLN A 950 25.08 32.43 35.76
C GLN A 950 25.80 31.59 36.83
N SER A 951 26.76 30.79 36.44
CA SER A 951 27.75 30.25 37.36
C SER A 951 28.29 31.40 38.21
N PRO A 952 28.45 31.23 39.54
CA PRO A 952 29.01 32.32 40.36
C PRO A 952 30.42 32.57 39.85
N ALA A 953 30.65 33.81 39.36
CA ALA A 953 31.96 34.29 39.02
C ALA A 953 32.89 34.03 40.16
N THR A 954 33.99 33.34 39.92
CA THR A 954 35.14 33.21 40.80
C THR A 954 35.54 34.59 41.28
N ALA A 955 35.32 34.86 42.56
CA ALA A 955 35.79 36.07 43.21
C ALA A 955 37.31 36.16 43.03
N ALA A 956 37.75 37.09 42.20
CA ALA A 956 39.14 37.51 42.13
C ALA A 956 39.51 38.09 43.47
N ARG A 957 40.46 37.50 44.15
CA ARG A 957 41.14 38.10 45.31
C ARG A 957 41.99 39.27 44.82
N PRO A 958 41.98 40.43 45.52
CA PRO A 958 42.91 41.51 45.24
C PRO A 958 44.25 41.23 45.86
N HIS A 959 45.29 41.28 45.08
CA HIS A 959 46.63 41.83 45.45
C HIS A 959 47.33 42.23 44.18
#